data_21ecbe85b52c31586d9b4160a28e5495
#
_entry.id   21ecbe85b52c31586d9b4160a28e5495
#
_cell.length_a   1.000
_cell.length_b   1.000
_cell.length_c   1.000
_cell.angle_alpha   90.00
_cell.angle_beta   90.00
_cell.angle_gamma   90.00
#
_symmetry.space_group_name_H-M   'P 1'
#
loop_
_entity.id
_entity.type
_entity.pdbx_description
1 polymer ?
#
loop_
_entity_poly.entity_id
_entity_poly.type
_entity_poly.pdbx_seq_one_letter_code
_entity_poly.pdbx_strand_id
1 'polypeptide(L)'
;VLAWSLAWAVTPVLADEVGEAAATPERAAQTLGAVTVTATRRETTLQQVPVAVSVVQGETLERENRNSVADLPALVPSLTFRTGASNKDTSLFLRGVGTISTSPGVEPSVATVVDGVVLGRPGQATLDLLDVERIEVLRGPQGTLFGKNASAGVLNIVSKPAPELFGGYVDYSHFGGGDEDRVRASVGGTLVPELLKASVSALWAEYGGNVRNAADGQTVNGYRRSGARLRLDLTPTPGLNATLLADYLQSHSDAPSGVVVASTRADFAAALAPVVARADNRQINSDYRTQLDDINKGASLQLDQQLGDALLTSISAWRQWDNTQFQDGDRTAQRSAAFPSSHDRGDLGYTQYSQELRLQTPRDGAVEAVAGLYYLHARNDETYRRTVTTPTASAVGVADYATRAQTYAAFGEATWHWRPDLRALLGARFTRDTLDYRHQRVSSSAAAVTGIQPSTASSGSTAENGVSGRIGLQYDVDAQTTGYLTYSRGYKGPAYNVFFNMQPRDTPALKPETSNAWELGLKARALDDRLSANVALFHTEYANYQANFFDTVAGQVVTRLINAGQVRTQGLELDLEYRPTERLSLAGSLAYTQARIQRFACPAAAAANCNVDGRPLPFSPDWKGNLRAGYRVPLRGSLALEFNGDVSWQDSVQYDLSQTPQTLQGPYAIWNASIALADDAHGWRVAVLGRNLGDRTYAPLLANATGNVYRLVPRDDQRYVGLQLHKDF
;
A
#
# COMPACT_ATOMS: atom_id res chain seq x y z
N VAL A 1 -39.82 -9.47 -5.67
CA VAL A 1 -41.17 -8.86 -5.62
C VAL A 1 -41.68 -8.96 -4.20
N LEU A 2 -41.52 -7.90 -3.40
CA LEU A 2 -42.41 -7.58 -2.27
C LEU A 2 -42.02 -6.19 -1.78
N ALA A 3 -42.78 -5.18 -2.23
CA ALA A 3 -42.71 -3.81 -1.75
C ALA A 3 -43.44 -3.71 -0.42
N TRP A 4 -42.77 -3.23 0.61
CA TRP A 4 -43.39 -2.76 1.86
C TRP A 4 -43.20 -1.26 1.94
N SER A 5 -44.29 -0.55 1.70
CA SER A 5 -44.45 0.88 1.93
C SER A 5 -44.74 1.12 3.42
N LEU A 6 -43.80 1.71 4.16
CA LEU A 6 -44.03 2.28 5.49
C LEU A 6 -44.15 3.81 5.35
N ALA A 7 -45.37 4.31 5.36
CA ALA A 7 -45.70 5.72 5.55
C ALA A 7 -45.63 6.07 7.03
N TRP A 8 -44.73 6.93 7.46
CA TRP A 8 -44.71 7.54 8.77
C TRP A 8 -45.36 8.93 8.70
N ALA A 9 -46.46 9.09 9.38
CA ALA A 9 -47.10 10.37 9.58
C ALA A 9 -46.31 11.21 10.58
N VAL A 10 -45.80 12.35 10.14
CA VAL A 10 -45.17 13.37 10.99
C VAL A 10 -46.28 14.32 11.44
N THR A 11 -46.62 14.27 12.72
CA THR A 11 -47.45 15.31 13.36
C THR A 11 -46.56 16.43 13.87
N PRO A 12 -46.86 17.72 13.59
CA PRO A 12 -46.10 18.82 14.13
C PRO A 12 -46.46 19.03 15.62
N VAL A 13 -45.45 18.96 16.51
CA VAL A 13 -45.54 19.42 17.87
C VAL A 13 -45.23 20.92 17.90
N LEU A 14 -46.21 21.71 18.31
CA LEU A 14 -46.10 23.13 18.53
C LEU A 14 -45.11 23.44 19.66
N ALA A 15 -44.31 24.47 19.42
CA ALA A 15 -43.33 25.01 20.34
C ALA A 15 -44.06 25.67 21.54
N ASP A 16 -43.64 25.31 22.75
CA ASP A 16 -43.94 26.06 23.98
C ASP A 16 -42.63 26.61 24.57
N GLU A 17 -42.71 27.88 24.86
CA GLU A 17 -41.90 28.78 25.67
C GLU A 17 -40.39 28.49 25.89
N VAL A 18 -39.58 29.40 25.31
CA VAL A 18 -38.17 29.59 25.57
C VAL A 18 -37.98 30.13 27.00
N GLY A 19 -37.71 29.25 27.96
CA GLY A 19 -37.05 29.61 29.19
C GLY A 19 -35.60 29.93 28.95
N GLU A 20 -35.15 31.09 29.39
CA GLU A 20 -33.76 31.57 29.32
C GLU A 20 -32.82 30.54 30.00
N ALA A 21 -32.22 29.66 29.23
CA ALA A 21 -31.26 28.68 29.72
C ALA A 21 -29.95 29.42 30.06
N ALA A 22 -29.64 29.44 31.36
CA ALA A 22 -28.32 29.83 31.84
C ALA A 22 -27.23 29.16 30.99
N ALA A 23 -26.29 29.95 30.44
CA ALA A 23 -25.17 29.45 29.66
C ALA A 23 -24.41 28.42 30.50
N THR A 24 -24.55 27.15 30.14
CA THR A 24 -23.71 26.09 30.69
C THR A 24 -22.28 26.42 30.33
N PRO A 25 -21.31 26.37 31.25
CA PRO A 25 -19.92 26.63 30.93
C PRO A 25 -19.50 25.68 29.81
N GLU A 26 -18.96 26.22 28.73
CA GLU A 26 -18.38 25.45 27.62
C GLU A 26 -17.42 24.42 28.25
N ARG A 27 -17.76 23.14 28.15
CA ARG A 27 -16.85 22.08 28.56
C ARG A 27 -15.55 22.25 27.77
N ALA A 28 -14.41 22.22 28.46
CA ALA A 28 -13.12 22.34 27.83
C ALA A 28 -12.98 21.36 26.66
N ALA A 29 -12.51 21.83 25.51
CA ALA A 29 -12.34 21.01 24.33
C ALA A 29 -11.47 19.80 24.67
N GLN A 30 -11.87 18.62 24.21
CA GLN A 30 -11.15 17.38 24.46
C GLN A 30 -9.75 17.44 23.81
N THR A 31 -8.68 17.23 24.57
CA THR A 31 -7.30 17.23 24.08
C THR A 31 -7.06 16.08 23.10
N LEU A 32 -6.14 16.27 22.15
CA LEU A 32 -5.64 15.20 21.32
C LEU A 32 -4.86 14.20 22.18
N GLY A 33 -5.23 12.93 22.17
CA GLY A 33 -4.49 11.87 22.84
C GLY A 33 -3.05 11.74 22.33
N ALA A 34 -2.15 11.23 23.14
CA ALA A 34 -0.81 10.89 22.70
C ALA A 34 -0.91 9.71 21.70
N VAL A 35 -0.40 9.90 20.48
CA VAL A 35 -0.34 8.84 19.47
C VAL A 35 0.94 8.05 19.68
N THR A 36 0.82 6.76 20.01
CA THR A 36 1.95 5.84 20.16
C THR A 36 2.29 5.22 18.79
N VAL A 37 3.59 5.14 18.50
CA VAL A 37 4.13 4.52 17.29
C VAL A 37 5.25 3.54 17.61
N THR A 38 5.51 2.60 16.71
CA THR A 38 6.60 1.62 16.80
C THR A 38 7.69 1.84 15.76
N ALA A 39 7.75 3.06 15.23
CA ALA A 39 8.68 3.50 14.19
C ALA A 39 10.18 3.28 14.50
N THR A 40 10.52 3.26 15.78
CA THR A 40 11.90 3.01 16.28
C THR A 40 12.10 1.59 16.83
N ARG A 41 11.21 0.66 16.48
CA ARG A 41 11.14 -0.69 17.07
C ARG A 41 10.90 -0.67 18.60
N ARG A 42 10.47 0.47 19.12
CA ARG A 42 10.03 0.72 20.50
C ARG A 42 8.71 1.47 20.45
N GLU A 43 7.85 1.27 21.42
CA GLU A 43 6.67 2.10 21.59
C GLU A 43 7.12 3.48 22.08
N THR A 44 6.86 4.50 21.30
CA THR A 44 7.24 5.90 21.57
C THR A 44 6.10 6.80 21.13
N THR A 45 5.95 7.98 21.72
CA THR A 45 4.97 8.95 21.20
C THR A 45 5.44 9.50 19.85
N LEU A 46 4.48 9.77 18.97
CA LEU A 46 4.75 10.34 17.64
C LEU A 46 5.65 11.59 17.72
N GLN A 47 5.47 12.41 18.76
CA GLN A 47 6.23 13.65 18.96
C GLN A 47 7.72 13.40 19.24
N GLN A 48 8.06 12.28 19.88
CA GLN A 48 9.44 11.95 20.27
C GLN A 48 10.23 11.23 19.17
N VAL A 49 9.61 10.83 18.06
CA VAL A 49 10.30 10.11 16.98
C VAL A 49 10.98 11.07 16.02
N PRO A 50 12.32 11.04 15.83
CA PRO A 50 13.05 11.94 14.93
C PRO A 50 12.99 11.47 13.46
N VAL A 51 11.78 11.27 12.94
CA VAL A 51 11.48 10.94 11.54
C VAL A 51 10.06 11.38 11.19
N ALA A 52 9.83 11.70 9.93
CA ALA A 52 8.51 12.03 9.44
C ALA A 52 7.64 10.75 9.39
N VAL A 53 6.58 10.72 10.20
CA VAL A 53 5.62 9.61 10.28
C VAL A 53 4.21 10.16 10.19
N SER A 54 3.38 9.58 9.31
CA SER A 54 1.93 9.73 9.36
C SER A 54 1.32 8.49 10.00
N VAL A 55 0.34 8.70 10.86
CA VAL A 55 -0.41 7.61 11.51
C VAL A 55 -1.87 7.67 11.08
N VAL A 56 -2.39 6.55 10.62
CA VAL A 56 -3.81 6.36 10.31
C VAL A 56 -4.37 5.38 11.32
N GLN A 57 -5.31 5.83 12.15
CA GLN A 57 -5.96 4.98 13.15
C GLN A 57 -6.95 4.02 12.49
N GLY A 58 -7.06 2.80 13.01
CA GLY A 58 -8.01 1.79 12.53
C GLY A 58 -9.45 2.28 12.59
N GLU A 59 -9.83 3.03 13.63
CA GLU A 59 -11.14 3.65 13.75
C GLU A 59 -11.46 4.61 12.58
N THR A 60 -10.48 5.38 12.11
CA THR A 60 -10.65 6.24 10.92
C THR A 60 -10.93 5.39 9.67
N LEU A 61 -10.18 4.29 9.50
CA LEU A 61 -10.38 3.36 8.38
C LEU A 61 -11.79 2.74 8.42
N GLU A 62 -12.24 2.34 9.59
CA GLU A 62 -13.56 1.73 9.81
C GLU A 62 -14.70 2.73 9.56
N ARG A 63 -14.62 3.94 10.14
CA ARG A 63 -15.65 4.99 9.99
C ARG A 63 -15.77 5.52 8.57
N GLU A 64 -14.63 5.64 7.87
CA GLU A 64 -14.59 6.06 6.48
C GLU A 64 -14.73 4.87 5.50
N ASN A 65 -14.96 3.66 5.98
CA ASN A 65 -15.02 2.43 5.17
C ASN A 65 -13.86 2.34 4.15
N ARG A 66 -12.62 2.55 4.64
CA ARG A 66 -11.36 2.40 3.92
C ARG A 66 -10.80 1.01 4.23
N ASN A 67 -10.81 0.12 3.27
CA ASN A 67 -10.69 -1.31 3.54
C ASN A 67 -9.37 -1.93 3.08
N SER A 68 -8.56 -1.19 2.33
CA SER A 68 -7.35 -1.73 1.72
C SER A 68 -6.19 -0.74 1.75
N VAL A 69 -4.98 -1.24 1.51
CA VAL A 69 -3.77 -0.40 1.36
C VAL A 69 -3.91 0.59 0.19
N ALA A 70 -4.72 0.24 -0.82
CA ALA A 70 -5.00 1.13 -1.95
C ALA A 70 -5.77 2.41 -1.56
N ASP A 71 -6.45 2.42 -0.42
CA ASP A 71 -7.20 3.58 0.08
C ASP A 71 -6.32 4.60 0.81
N LEU A 72 -5.13 4.18 1.28
CA LEU A 72 -4.24 5.01 2.10
C LEU A 72 -3.72 6.27 1.41
N PRO A 73 -3.48 6.33 0.08
CA PRO A 73 -3.05 7.56 -0.59
C PRO A 73 -4.01 8.75 -0.45
N ALA A 74 -5.29 8.49 -0.18
CA ALA A 74 -6.27 9.54 0.09
C ALA A 74 -6.09 10.16 1.49
N LEU A 75 -5.45 9.44 2.43
CA LEU A 75 -5.20 9.87 3.81
C LEU A 75 -3.77 10.34 4.03
N VAL A 76 -2.81 9.79 3.27
CA VAL A 76 -1.37 10.07 3.37
C VAL A 76 -0.84 10.52 2.02
N PRO A 77 -0.79 11.84 1.74
CA PRO A 77 -0.44 12.37 0.41
C PRO A 77 0.95 12.00 -0.10
N SER A 78 1.93 11.78 0.78
CA SER A 78 3.27 11.33 0.39
C SER A 78 3.31 9.89 -0.15
N LEU A 79 2.25 9.11 0.10
CA LEU A 79 2.09 7.73 -0.37
C LEU A 79 1.37 7.71 -1.72
N THR A 80 1.82 6.87 -2.64
CA THR A 80 1.10 6.52 -3.87
C THR A 80 1.04 5.01 -3.99
N PHE A 81 -0.12 4.49 -4.34
CA PHE A 81 -0.35 3.08 -4.61
C PHE A 81 -0.51 2.89 -6.12
N ARG A 82 0.36 2.08 -6.71
CA ARG A 82 0.21 1.68 -8.10
C ARG A 82 -0.50 0.35 -8.18
N THR A 83 -1.67 0.36 -8.79
CA THR A 83 -2.39 -0.85 -9.18
C THR A 83 -1.75 -1.44 -10.43
N GLY A 84 -1.57 -2.74 -10.48
CA GLY A 84 -1.20 -3.48 -11.68
C GLY A 84 -2.39 -4.26 -12.25
N ALA A 85 -2.16 -4.96 -13.36
CA ALA A 85 -3.12 -5.93 -13.92
C ALA A 85 -3.26 -7.19 -13.04
N SER A 86 -2.32 -7.40 -12.12
CA SER A 86 -2.33 -8.46 -11.10
C SER A 86 -1.78 -7.89 -9.80
N ASN A 87 -2.12 -8.48 -8.66
CA ASN A 87 -1.57 -8.08 -7.37
C ASN A 87 -0.05 -8.23 -7.31
N LYS A 88 0.55 -9.14 -8.08
CA LYS A 88 2.01 -9.25 -8.18
C LYS A 88 2.68 -8.01 -8.76
N ASP A 89 1.94 -7.21 -9.52
CA ASP A 89 2.42 -6.01 -10.21
C ASP A 89 2.10 -4.72 -9.44
N THR A 90 1.53 -4.81 -8.25
CA THR A 90 1.26 -3.65 -7.39
C THR A 90 2.54 -3.11 -6.77
N SER A 91 2.57 -1.82 -6.49
CA SER A 91 3.73 -1.17 -5.91
C SER A 91 3.33 0.02 -5.03
N LEU A 92 4.15 0.26 -4.00
CA LEU A 92 4.06 1.43 -3.15
C LEU A 92 5.17 2.41 -3.50
N PHE A 93 4.83 3.71 -3.47
CA PHE A 93 5.77 4.81 -3.65
C PHE A 93 5.64 5.76 -2.47
N LEU A 94 6.77 6.18 -1.94
CA LEU A 94 6.86 7.23 -0.94
C LEU A 94 7.76 8.34 -1.46
N ARG A 95 7.32 9.59 -1.30
CA ARG A 95 8.05 10.76 -1.83
C ARG A 95 8.43 10.61 -3.31
N GLY A 96 7.54 10.00 -4.10
CA GLY A 96 7.72 9.76 -5.53
C GLY A 96 8.66 8.61 -5.89
N VAL A 97 9.19 7.86 -4.93
CA VAL A 97 10.11 6.74 -5.18
C VAL A 97 9.46 5.42 -4.79
N GLY A 98 9.52 4.45 -5.68
CA GLY A 98 9.00 3.10 -5.51
C GLY A 98 9.56 2.17 -6.58
N THR A 99 9.22 0.90 -6.51
CA THR A 99 9.69 -0.10 -7.47
C THR A 99 8.54 -0.54 -8.36
N ILE A 100 8.69 -0.38 -9.64
CA ILE A 100 7.81 -0.98 -10.64
C ILE A 100 8.52 -2.22 -11.15
N SER A 101 8.02 -3.43 -10.88
CA SER A 101 8.60 -4.62 -11.47
C SER A 101 7.65 -5.80 -11.43
N THR A 102 7.60 -6.53 -12.56
CA THR A 102 6.96 -7.83 -12.68
C THR A 102 7.94 -8.98 -12.40
N SER A 103 9.23 -8.68 -12.24
CA SER A 103 10.27 -9.68 -11.98
C SER A 103 10.25 -10.15 -10.53
N PRO A 104 10.23 -11.47 -10.27
CA PRO A 104 10.41 -11.99 -8.92
C PRO A 104 11.82 -11.75 -8.34
N GLY A 105 12.79 -11.44 -9.19
CA GLY A 105 14.16 -11.10 -8.78
C GLY A 105 14.36 -9.65 -8.35
N VAL A 106 13.29 -8.90 -8.11
CA VAL A 106 13.33 -7.47 -7.69
C VAL A 106 12.54 -7.28 -6.42
N GLU A 107 13.14 -6.62 -5.46
CA GLU A 107 12.53 -6.27 -4.19
C GLU A 107 11.98 -4.82 -4.19
N PRO A 108 11.03 -4.47 -3.30
CA PRO A 108 10.46 -3.13 -3.23
C PRO A 108 11.44 -2.09 -2.67
N SER A 109 11.23 -0.80 -2.95
CA SER A 109 11.93 0.32 -2.30
C SER A 109 11.17 0.83 -1.06
N VAL A 110 9.86 0.50 -0.94
CA VAL A 110 9.04 0.74 0.26
C VAL A 110 8.74 -0.60 0.90
N ALA A 111 9.24 -0.81 2.11
CA ALA A 111 8.99 -2.04 2.86
C ALA A 111 7.56 -2.04 3.42
N THR A 112 6.89 -3.19 3.37
CA THR A 112 5.63 -3.40 4.09
C THR A 112 5.90 -4.32 5.27
N VAL A 113 5.45 -3.92 6.44
CA VAL A 113 5.62 -4.64 7.70
C VAL A 113 4.24 -4.87 8.31
N VAL A 114 3.96 -6.08 8.75
CA VAL A 114 2.72 -6.44 9.46
C VAL A 114 3.12 -7.08 10.78
N ASP A 115 2.74 -6.45 11.89
CA ASP A 115 3.05 -6.92 13.25
C ASP A 115 4.53 -7.33 13.42
N GLY A 116 5.44 -6.46 12.97
CA GLY A 116 6.89 -6.69 13.03
C GLY A 116 7.48 -7.55 11.92
N VAL A 117 6.68 -8.27 11.14
CA VAL A 117 7.14 -9.14 10.06
C VAL A 117 7.25 -8.37 8.75
N VAL A 118 8.45 -8.29 8.18
CA VAL A 118 8.68 -7.67 6.86
C VAL A 118 8.18 -8.61 5.76
N LEU A 119 7.30 -8.11 4.89
CA LEU A 119 6.82 -8.85 3.73
C LEU A 119 7.77 -8.65 2.54
N GLY A 120 8.17 -9.73 1.90
CA GLY A 120 9.15 -9.68 0.81
C GLY A 120 8.58 -9.14 -0.51
N ARG A 121 7.26 -9.15 -0.67
CA ARG A 121 6.57 -8.71 -1.89
C ARG A 121 5.42 -7.77 -1.55
N PRO A 122 5.27 -6.62 -2.24
CA PRO A 122 4.15 -5.69 -1.98
C PRO A 122 2.77 -6.35 -2.13
N GLY A 123 2.61 -7.26 -3.11
CA GLY A 123 1.36 -7.95 -3.37
C GLY A 123 0.81 -8.78 -2.20
N GLN A 124 1.65 -9.15 -1.24
CA GLN A 124 1.22 -9.86 -0.03
C GLN A 124 0.35 -9.01 0.91
N ALA A 125 0.44 -7.68 0.82
CA ALA A 125 -0.27 -6.75 1.69
C ALA A 125 -1.39 -5.98 0.97
N THR A 126 -1.72 -6.33 -0.27
CA THR A 126 -2.70 -5.58 -1.07
C THR A 126 -4.15 -6.02 -0.87
N LEU A 127 -4.36 -7.11 -0.15
CA LEU A 127 -5.68 -7.56 0.25
C LEU A 127 -6.26 -6.69 1.36
N ASP A 128 -7.46 -7.02 1.82
CA ASP A 128 -8.17 -6.23 2.80
C ASP A 128 -7.43 -6.13 4.13
N LEU A 129 -7.55 -4.98 4.75
CA LEU A 129 -7.08 -4.70 6.11
C LEU A 129 -8.05 -5.34 7.12
N LEU A 130 -7.55 -6.27 7.91
CA LEU A 130 -8.34 -7.01 8.88
C LEU A 130 -7.89 -6.64 10.29
N ASP A 131 -8.81 -6.05 11.06
CA ASP A 131 -8.66 -5.75 12.49
C ASP A 131 -7.38 -4.95 12.81
N VAL A 132 -7.23 -3.82 12.12
CA VAL A 132 -6.07 -2.94 12.23
C VAL A 132 -6.27 -1.96 13.39
N GLU A 133 -5.28 -1.84 14.27
CA GLU A 133 -5.22 -0.80 15.29
C GLU A 133 -4.79 0.53 14.67
N ARG A 134 -3.68 0.50 13.92
CA ARG A 134 -3.14 1.66 13.23
C ARG A 134 -2.22 1.27 12.07
N ILE A 135 -2.02 2.22 11.17
CA ILE A 135 -1.03 2.13 10.10
C ILE A 135 -0.06 3.31 10.26
N GLU A 136 1.23 3.01 10.32
CA GLU A 136 2.30 3.98 10.42
C GLU A 136 3.01 4.05 9.05
N VAL A 137 3.09 5.24 8.46
CA VAL A 137 3.82 5.48 7.21
C VAL A 137 5.09 6.26 7.54
N LEU A 138 6.22 5.55 7.58
CA LEU A 138 7.54 6.11 7.86
C LEU A 138 8.17 6.56 6.55
N ARG A 139 8.51 7.82 6.44
CA ARG A 139 9.01 8.42 5.22
C ARG A 139 10.52 8.50 5.20
N GLY A 140 11.11 8.45 4.00
CA GLY A 140 12.57 8.43 3.83
C GLY A 140 13.21 7.09 4.24
N PRO A 141 14.54 6.96 4.08
CA PRO A 141 15.23 5.69 4.31
C PRO A 141 15.14 5.22 5.77
N GLN A 142 14.65 4.00 5.97
CA GLN A 142 14.50 3.33 7.26
C GLN A 142 15.34 2.06 7.36
N GLY A 143 16.42 1.97 6.57
CA GLY A 143 17.21 0.76 6.42
C GLY A 143 17.87 0.24 7.71
N THR A 144 18.14 1.10 8.70
CA THR A 144 18.77 0.70 9.96
C THR A 144 17.92 -0.32 10.72
N LEU A 145 16.67 -0.01 11.01
CA LEU A 145 15.80 -0.83 11.86
C LEU A 145 14.89 -1.77 11.07
N PHE A 146 14.50 -1.39 9.85
CA PHE A 146 13.57 -2.19 9.02
C PHE A 146 14.28 -2.99 7.92
N GLY A 147 15.57 -2.74 7.73
CA GLY A 147 16.43 -3.51 6.85
C GLY A 147 16.40 -3.07 5.41
N LYS A 148 16.83 -3.97 4.51
CA LYS A 148 16.77 -3.73 3.07
C LYS A 148 15.33 -3.50 2.63
N ASN A 149 15.16 -2.91 1.44
CA ASN A 149 13.84 -2.63 0.87
C ASN A 149 13.06 -1.50 1.57
N ALA A 150 13.68 -0.80 2.50
CA ALA A 150 13.19 0.42 3.13
C ALA A 150 14.00 1.65 2.67
N SER A 151 14.46 1.68 1.40
CA SER A 151 15.27 2.78 0.85
C SER A 151 14.45 4.05 0.62
N ALA A 152 13.13 3.94 0.43
CA ALA A 152 12.20 5.05 0.30
C ALA A 152 11.29 5.25 1.53
N GLY A 153 11.08 4.20 2.32
CA GLY A 153 10.28 4.24 3.54
C GLY A 153 9.65 2.91 3.93
N VAL A 154 8.71 2.97 4.89
CA VAL A 154 8.03 1.79 5.44
C VAL A 154 6.54 2.06 5.59
N LEU A 155 5.73 1.10 5.21
CA LEU A 155 4.34 0.95 5.60
C LEU A 155 4.27 -0.09 6.72
N ASN A 156 4.00 0.33 7.95
CA ASN A 156 3.91 -0.54 9.12
C ASN A 156 2.44 -0.67 9.56
N ILE A 157 1.91 -1.88 9.48
CA ILE A 157 0.52 -2.22 9.83
C ILE A 157 0.56 -2.93 11.17
N VAL A 158 -0.16 -2.40 12.15
CA VAL A 158 -0.27 -2.94 13.51
C VAL A 158 -1.71 -3.40 13.73
N SER A 159 -1.91 -4.68 14.08
CA SER A 159 -3.22 -5.23 14.37
C SER A 159 -3.67 -4.93 15.79
N LYS A 160 -5.00 -4.89 16.03
CA LYS A 160 -5.58 -4.72 17.36
C LYS A 160 -5.13 -5.82 18.31
N PRO A 161 -4.77 -5.52 19.57
CA PRO A 161 -4.52 -6.55 20.58
C PRO A 161 -5.81 -7.31 20.93
N ALA A 162 -5.68 -8.51 21.50
CA ALA A 162 -6.81 -9.21 22.05
C ALA A 162 -7.38 -8.41 23.25
N PRO A 163 -8.71 -8.18 23.31
CA PRO A 163 -9.31 -7.35 24.35
C PRO A 163 -9.24 -8.02 25.74
N GLU A 164 -9.26 -7.20 26.80
CA GLU A 164 -9.29 -7.69 28.18
C GLU A 164 -10.67 -8.30 28.54
N LEU A 165 -11.73 -7.58 28.20
CA LEU A 165 -13.10 -8.03 28.42
C LEU A 165 -13.61 -8.80 27.20
N PHE A 166 -14.47 -9.78 27.44
CA PHE A 166 -15.15 -10.44 26.34
C PHE A 166 -16.03 -9.44 25.59
N GLY A 167 -15.85 -9.36 24.30
CA GLY A 167 -16.58 -8.45 23.43
C GLY A 167 -16.16 -8.59 21.99
N GLY A 168 -16.72 -7.77 21.13
CA GLY A 168 -16.42 -7.79 19.71
C GLY A 168 -17.28 -6.81 18.94
N TYR A 169 -17.19 -6.91 17.61
CA TYR A 169 -18.02 -6.10 16.73
C TYR A 169 -18.47 -6.89 15.51
N VAL A 170 -19.55 -6.41 14.91
CA VAL A 170 -19.99 -6.78 13.57
C VAL A 170 -20.20 -5.48 12.77
N ASP A 171 -19.62 -5.42 11.59
CA ASP A 171 -19.74 -4.31 10.64
C ASP A 171 -20.25 -4.86 9.31
N TYR A 172 -21.34 -4.30 8.81
CA TYR A 172 -21.88 -4.61 7.49
C TYR A 172 -21.96 -3.34 6.66
N SER A 173 -21.52 -3.39 5.42
CA SER A 173 -21.73 -2.30 4.48
C SER A 173 -22.22 -2.79 3.13
N HIS A 174 -23.14 -2.03 2.54
CA HIS A 174 -23.64 -2.20 1.18
C HIS A 174 -23.46 -0.91 0.38
N PHE A 175 -22.87 -1.00 -0.80
CA PHE A 175 -22.67 0.12 -1.70
C PHE A 175 -23.23 -0.18 -3.08
N GLY A 176 -24.00 0.75 -3.64
CA GLY A 176 -24.38 0.76 -5.05
C GLY A 176 -23.19 0.98 -5.98
N GLY A 177 -23.47 1.17 -7.27
CA GLY A 177 -22.44 1.40 -8.27
C GLY A 177 -21.63 0.14 -8.58
N GLY A 178 -22.29 -1.03 -8.64
CA GLY A 178 -21.71 -2.35 -8.90
C GLY A 178 -21.93 -3.34 -7.75
N ASP A 179 -22.86 -3.02 -6.84
CA ASP A 179 -23.35 -3.90 -5.76
C ASP A 179 -22.21 -4.52 -4.93
N GLU A 180 -21.67 -3.72 -4.03
CA GLU A 180 -20.63 -4.20 -3.10
C GLU A 180 -21.24 -4.49 -1.73
N ASP A 181 -21.10 -5.70 -1.26
CA ASP A 181 -21.45 -6.15 0.09
C ASP A 181 -20.19 -6.52 0.85
N ARG A 182 -20.11 -6.10 2.12
CA ARG A 182 -18.98 -6.41 2.99
C ARG A 182 -19.44 -6.69 4.41
N VAL A 183 -18.92 -7.76 5.00
CA VAL A 183 -19.09 -8.09 6.41
C VAL A 183 -17.73 -8.20 7.07
N ARG A 184 -17.55 -7.57 8.21
CA ARG A 184 -16.39 -7.75 9.10
C ARG A 184 -16.91 -8.07 10.50
N ALA A 185 -16.21 -8.95 11.17
CA ALA A 185 -16.53 -9.29 12.56
C ALA A 185 -15.26 -9.61 13.32
N SER A 186 -15.23 -9.26 14.58
CA SER A 186 -14.18 -9.65 15.52
C SER A 186 -14.80 -10.00 16.87
N VAL A 187 -14.27 -11.01 17.53
CA VAL A 187 -14.64 -11.39 18.89
C VAL A 187 -13.38 -11.81 19.64
N GLY A 188 -13.29 -11.42 20.89
CA GLY A 188 -12.15 -11.75 21.73
C GLY A 188 -12.40 -11.51 23.20
N GLY A 189 -11.40 -11.83 24.02
CA GLY A 189 -11.45 -11.63 25.46
C GLY A 189 -10.40 -12.45 26.19
N THR A 190 -10.38 -12.31 27.51
CA THR A 190 -9.56 -13.14 28.39
C THR A 190 -10.18 -14.54 28.51
N LEU A 191 -9.46 -15.55 28.02
CA LEU A 191 -9.86 -16.95 28.12
C LEU A 191 -9.40 -17.58 29.43
N VAL A 192 -8.19 -17.24 29.88
CA VAL A 192 -7.65 -17.65 31.16
C VAL A 192 -7.07 -16.41 31.84
N PRO A 193 -7.60 -15.99 33.00
CA PRO A 193 -7.13 -14.79 33.71
C PRO A 193 -5.60 -14.80 33.87
N GLU A 194 -4.97 -13.65 33.64
CA GLU A 194 -3.52 -13.40 33.73
C GLU A 194 -2.64 -14.25 32.79
N LEU A 195 -3.19 -15.26 32.10
CA LEU A 195 -2.42 -16.16 31.25
C LEU A 195 -2.71 -15.98 29.76
N LEU A 196 -3.98 -15.98 29.34
CA LEU A 196 -4.34 -16.08 27.92
C LEU A 196 -5.49 -15.17 27.54
N LYS A 197 -5.23 -14.30 26.59
CA LYS A 197 -6.25 -13.57 25.82
C LYS A 197 -6.25 -14.06 24.38
N ALA A 198 -7.40 -14.05 23.74
CA ALA A 198 -7.54 -14.45 22.36
C ALA A 198 -8.51 -13.54 21.61
N SER A 199 -8.28 -13.37 20.31
CA SER A 199 -9.27 -12.79 19.40
C SER A 199 -9.27 -13.52 18.07
N VAL A 200 -10.45 -13.56 17.45
CA VAL A 200 -10.67 -14.05 16.09
C VAL A 200 -11.40 -12.97 15.32
N SER A 201 -10.84 -12.62 14.16
CA SER A 201 -11.44 -11.65 13.26
C SER A 201 -11.67 -12.30 11.90
N ALA A 202 -12.77 -11.95 11.23
CA ALA A 202 -13.15 -12.48 9.92
C ALA A 202 -13.69 -11.37 9.03
N LEU A 203 -13.52 -11.55 7.72
CA LEU A 203 -14.13 -10.70 6.70
C LEU A 203 -14.69 -11.53 5.54
N TRP A 204 -15.71 -11.00 4.93
CA TRP A 204 -16.21 -11.40 3.64
C TRP A 204 -16.62 -10.16 2.85
N ALA A 205 -16.30 -10.12 1.56
CA ALA A 205 -16.69 -9.02 0.68
C ALA A 205 -16.91 -9.53 -0.73
N GLU A 206 -17.93 -9.00 -1.40
CA GLU A 206 -18.22 -9.24 -2.80
C GLU A 206 -18.55 -7.92 -3.49
N TYR A 207 -18.00 -7.72 -4.68
CA TYR A 207 -18.24 -6.57 -5.54
C TYR A 207 -18.52 -7.04 -6.96
N GLY A 208 -19.66 -6.66 -7.53
CA GLY A 208 -20.10 -7.10 -8.86
C GLY A 208 -19.38 -6.45 -10.03
N GLY A 209 -18.60 -5.37 -9.79
CA GLY A 209 -17.82 -4.71 -10.83
C GLY A 209 -18.46 -3.46 -11.42
N ASN A 210 -17.71 -2.76 -12.30
CA ASN A 210 -18.13 -1.50 -12.94
C ASN A 210 -17.65 -1.37 -14.39
N VAL A 211 -17.20 -2.45 -15.01
CA VAL A 211 -16.80 -2.53 -16.42
C VAL A 211 -17.68 -3.53 -17.15
N ARG A 212 -18.25 -3.15 -18.30
CA ARG A 212 -19.07 -4.03 -19.13
C ARG A 212 -18.24 -4.66 -20.24
N ASN A 213 -18.33 -5.96 -20.43
CA ASN A 213 -17.80 -6.65 -21.59
C ASN A 213 -18.87 -6.68 -22.72
N ALA A 214 -18.56 -6.06 -23.86
CA ALA A 214 -19.48 -5.98 -24.99
C ALA A 214 -19.62 -7.32 -25.73
N ALA A 215 -18.64 -8.23 -25.62
CA ALA A 215 -18.65 -9.51 -26.30
C ALA A 215 -19.69 -10.48 -25.73
N ASP A 216 -19.92 -10.47 -24.43
CA ASP A 216 -20.84 -11.39 -23.73
C ASP A 216 -21.90 -10.69 -22.87
N GLY A 217 -21.81 -9.36 -22.74
CA GLY A 217 -22.73 -8.54 -21.96
C GLY A 217 -22.52 -8.60 -20.44
N GLN A 218 -21.51 -9.31 -19.93
CA GLN A 218 -21.24 -9.44 -18.51
C GLN A 218 -20.60 -8.16 -17.92
N THR A 219 -20.84 -7.94 -16.63
CA THR A 219 -20.09 -6.95 -15.84
C THR A 219 -18.88 -7.65 -15.24
N VAL A 220 -17.73 -6.99 -15.32
CA VAL A 220 -16.42 -7.44 -14.81
C VAL A 220 -15.76 -6.32 -14.01
N ASN A 221 -14.54 -6.49 -13.55
CA ASN A 221 -13.83 -5.64 -12.62
C ASN A 221 -14.37 -5.77 -11.19
N GLY A 222 -14.95 -6.94 -10.91
CA GLY A 222 -15.43 -7.32 -9.60
C GLY A 222 -14.43 -8.13 -8.80
N TYR A 223 -14.82 -8.46 -7.57
CA TYR A 223 -14.06 -9.36 -6.72
C TYR A 223 -14.95 -10.07 -5.70
N ARG A 224 -14.45 -11.21 -5.21
CA ARG A 224 -14.92 -11.86 -3.98
C ARG A 224 -13.72 -12.10 -3.09
N ARG A 225 -13.82 -11.68 -1.82
CA ARG A 225 -12.75 -11.77 -0.83
C ARG A 225 -13.27 -12.38 0.46
N SER A 226 -12.43 -13.18 1.11
CA SER A 226 -12.69 -13.67 2.46
C SER A 226 -11.39 -13.87 3.20
N GLY A 227 -11.45 -13.79 4.52
CA GLY A 227 -10.28 -14.00 5.36
C GLY A 227 -10.61 -14.10 6.82
N ALA A 228 -9.62 -14.59 7.56
CA ALA A 228 -9.68 -14.68 9.01
C ALA A 228 -8.30 -14.48 9.62
N ARG A 229 -8.26 -13.98 10.86
CA ARG A 229 -7.07 -13.84 11.69
C ARG A 229 -7.37 -14.38 13.09
N LEU A 230 -6.42 -15.13 13.63
CA LEU A 230 -6.35 -15.54 15.02
C LEU A 230 -5.21 -14.79 15.69
N ARG A 231 -5.46 -14.24 16.87
CA ARG A 231 -4.44 -13.70 17.77
C ARG A 231 -4.56 -14.35 19.13
N LEU A 232 -3.42 -14.80 19.68
CA LEU A 232 -3.30 -15.30 21.05
C LEU A 232 -2.22 -14.49 21.75
N ASP A 233 -2.60 -13.81 22.84
CA ASP A 233 -1.66 -13.09 23.72
C ASP A 233 -1.55 -13.88 25.02
N LEU A 234 -0.35 -14.44 25.29
CA LEU A 234 -0.05 -15.28 26.43
C LEU A 234 0.98 -14.60 27.35
N THR A 235 0.77 -14.74 28.67
CA THR A 235 1.74 -14.37 29.71
C THR A 235 2.08 -15.61 30.56
N PRO A 236 2.93 -16.54 30.04
CA PRO A 236 3.17 -17.83 30.70
C PRO A 236 3.81 -17.70 32.07
N THR A 237 4.66 -16.70 32.24
CA THR A 237 5.32 -16.36 33.51
C THR A 237 5.51 -14.85 33.60
N PRO A 238 5.63 -14.27 34.81
CA PRO A 238 5.96 -12.86 34.95
C PRO A 238 7.20 -12.48 34.12
N GLY A 239 7.07 -11.42 33.30
CA GLY A 239 8.14 -10.94 32.43
C GLY A 239 8.32 -11.67 31.10
N LEU A 240 7.53 -12.70 30.80
CA LEU A 240 7.47 -13.33 29.48
C LEU A 240 6.09 -13.12 28.86
N ASN A 241 6.03 -12.41 27.73
CA ASN A 241 4.85 -12.31 26.90
C ASN A 241 5.09 -13.04 25.56
N ALA A 242 4.08 -13.73 25.08
CA ALA A 242 4.11 -14.41 23.78
C ALA A 242 2.87 -14.01 22.98
N THR A 243 3.06 -13.50 21.75
CA THR A 243 1.97 -13.21 20.82
C THR A 243 2.07 -14.16 19.63
N LEU A 244 1.04 -14.97 19.44
CA LEU A 244 0.87 -15.80 18.23
C LEU A 244 -0.18 -15.16 17.33
N LEU A 245 0.19 -14.93 16.08
CA LEU A 245 -0.70 -14.48 15.02
C LEU A 245 -0.75 -15.53 13.91
N ALA A 246 -1.93 -15.84 13.42
CA ALA A 246 -2.12 -16.65 12.21
C ALA A 246 -3.22 -16.01 11.36
N ASP A 247 -3.00 -15.92 10.05
CA ASP A 247 -3.96 -15.32 9.12
C ASP A 247 -4.06 -16.10 7.82
N TYR A 248 -5.25 -16.00 7.22
CA TYR A 248 -5.59 -16.51 5.91
C TYR A 248 -6.48 -15.49 5.20
N LEU A 249 -6.08 -15.06 4.01
CA LEU A 249 -6.84 -14.16 3.17
C LEU A 249 -6.84 -14.70 1.73
N GLN A 250 -8.00 -14.74 1.10
CA GLN A 250 -8.15 -15.11 -0.30
C GLN A 250 -8.94 -14.05 -1.05
N SER A 251 -8.64 -13.90 -2.33
CA SER A 251 -9.33 -13.02 -3.27
C SER A 251 -9.47 -13.69 -4.61
N HIS A 252 -10.67 -13.64 -5.18
CA HIS A 252 -10.94 -13.92 -6.57
C HIS A 252 -11.40 -12.63 -7.24
N SER A 253 -10.84 -12.27 -8.39
CA SER A 253 -11.19 -11.06 -9.14
C SER A 253 -11.17 -11.32 -10.63
N ASP A 254 -12.05 -10.63 -11.35
CA ASP A 254 -12.12 -10.65 -12.82
C ASP A 254 -11.77 -9.29 -13.45
N ALA A 255 -10.91 -8.51 -12.74
CA ALA A 255 -10.47 -7.20 -13.20
C ALA A 255 -9.74 -7.31 -14.56
N PRO A 256 -10.19 -6.57 -15.59
CA PRO A 256 -9.52 -6.57 -16.89
C PRO A 256 -8.17 -5.87 -16.80
N SER A 257 -7.27 -6.20 -17.72
CA SER A 257 -5.95 -5.56 -17.82
C SER A 257 -5.97 -4.09 -18.29
N GLY A 258 -7.16 -3.50 -18.35
CA GLY A 258 -7.46 -2.10 -18.68
C GLY A 258 -8.49 -1.96 -19.79
N VAL A 259 -9.18 -0.82 -19.82
CA VAL A 259 -10.08 -0.42 -20.89
C VAL A 259 -9.36 0.53 -21.85
N VAL A 260 -9.69 0.45 -23.15
CA VAL A 260 -9.07 1.33 -24.16
C VAL A 260 -9.70 2.72 -24.07
N VAL A 261 -8.89 3.77 -23.86
CA VAL A 261 -9.36 5.16 -23.75
C VAL A 261 -8.95 6.04 -24.93
N ALA A 262 -7.93 5.62 -25.68
CA ALA A 262 -7.54 6.25 -26.95
C ALA A 262 -6.81 5.24 -27.83
N SER A 263 -6.86 5.42 -29.15
CA SER A 263 -6.11 4.65 -30.12
C SER A 263 -5.71 5.52 -31.29
N THR A 264 -4.45 5.46 -31.69
CA THR A 264 -3.93 6.06 -32.93
C THR A 264 -4.05 5.09 -34.12
N ARG A 265 -4.53 3.86 -33.88
CA ARG A 265 -4.67 2.78 -34.86
C ARG A 265 -6.12 2.63 -35.27
N ALA A 266 -6.46 3.06 -36.49
CA ALA A 266 -7.83 2.93 -37.00
C ALA A 266 -8.27 1.46 -37.17
N ASP A 267 -7.36 0.55 -37.52
CA ASP A 267 -7.59 -0.88 -37.63
C ASP A 267 -7.95 -1.49 -36.26
N PHE A 268 -7.24 -1.12 -35.19
CA PHE A 268 -7.55 -1.57 -33.84
C PHE A 268 -8.86 -0.98 -33.31
N ALA A 269 -9.12 0.31 -33.58
CA ALA A 269 -10.39 0.94 -33.22
C ALA A 269 -11.59 0.24 -33.88
N ALA A 270 -11.44 -0.21 -35.12
CA ALA A 270 -12.45 -1.02 -35.81
C ALA A 270 -12.62 -2.42 -35.18
N ALA A 271 -11.52 -3.06 -34.78
CA ALA A 271 -11.54 -4.36 -34.10
C ALA A 271 -12.16 -4.29 -32.71
N LEU A 272 -12.11 -3.12 -32.06
CA LEU A 272 -12.68 -2.90 -30.73
C LEU A 272 -14.22 -2.75 -30.76
N ALA A 273 -14.82 -2.48 -31.93
CA ALA A 273 -16.27 -2.28 -32.06
C ALA A 273 -17.08 -3.44 -31.42
N PRO A 274 -18.21 -3.14 -30.69
CA PRO A 274 -18.91 -1.87 -30.64
C PRO A 274 -18.34 -0.85 -29.60
N VAL A 275 -17.27 -1.17 -28.90
CA VAL A 275 -16.66 -0.29 -27.89
C VAL A 275 -15.96 0.88 -28.57
N VAL A 276 -16.20 2.10 -28.04
CA VAL A 276 -15.59 3.35 -28.49
C VAL A 276 -14.54 3.80 -27.49
N ALA A 277 -13.30 3.98 -27.96
CA ALA A 277 -12.21 4.52 -27.16
C ALA A 277 -12.50 5.99 -26.79
N ARG A 278 -12.64 6.27 -25.49
CA ARG A 278 -12.85 7.61 -24.92
C ARG A 278 -12.38 7.66 -23.47
N ALA A 279 -12.06 8.84 -22.96
CA ALA A 279 -11.41 9.02 -21.66
C ALA A 279 -12.20 8.40 -20.47
N ASP A 280 -13.53 8.40 -20.54
CA ASP A 280 -14.44 7.84 -19.54
C ASP A 280 -14.96 6.44 -19.89
N ASN A 281 -14.31 5.74 -20.84
CA ASN A 281 -14.70 4.38 -21.24
C ASN A 281 -14.67 3.41 -20.06
N ARG A 282 -15.74 2.60 -19.92
CA ARG A 282 -15.92 1.51 -18.96
C ARG A 282 -16.37 0.22 -19.65
N GLN A 283 -15.95 0.03 -20.89
CA GLN A 283 -16.29 -1.15 -21.68
C GLN A 283 -15.04 -1.79 -22.25
N ILE A 284 -15.08 -3.11 -22.34
CA ILE A 284 -14.13 -3.95 -23.07
C ILE A 284 -14.88 -4.74 -24.13
N ASN A 285 -14.16 -5.28 -25.10
CA ASN A 285 -14.67 -6.25 -26.08
C ASN A 285 -13.69 -7.42 -26.12
N SER A 286 -13.76 -8.30 -25.11
CA SER A 286 -12.83 -9.40 -24.89
C SER A 286 -13.54 -10.74 -25.02
N ASP A 287 -12.93 -11.68 -25.73
CA ASP A 287 -13.40 -13.08 -25.84
C ASP A 287 -12.72 -14.00 -24.80
N TYR A 288 -11.86 -13.45 -23.95
CA TYR A 288 -11.18 -14.18 -22.91
C TYR A 288 -11.41 -13.56 -21.53
N ARG A 289 -11.92 -14.36 -20.60
CA ARG A 289 -12.20 -13.88 -19.25
C ARG A 289 -10.90 -13.74 -18.45
N THR A 290 -10.60 -12.52 -18.00
CA THR A 290 -9.54 -12.27 -17.00
C THR A 290 -9.96 -12.83 -15.66
N GLN A 291 -9.02 -13.49 -14.96
CA GLN A 291 -9.23 -14.04 -13.63
C GLN A 291 -7.93 -13.88 -12.83
N LEU A 292 -8.07 -13.47 -11.59
CA LEU A 292 -6.98 -13.30 -10.63
C LEU A 292 -7.38 -13.98 -9.33
N ASP A 293 -6.60 -14.97 -8.91
CA ASP A 293 -6.78 -15.67 -7.64
C ASP A 293 -5.58 -15.43 -6.76
N ASP A 294 -5.80 -14.94 -5.55
CA ASP A 294 -4.77 -14.70 -4.55
C ASP A 294 -5.09 -15.41 -3.25
N ILE A 295 -4.09 -16.07 -2.68
CA ILE A 295 -4.15 -16.65 -1.34
C ILE A 295 -2.92 -16.18 -0.56
N ASN A 296 -3.15 -15.42 0.50
CA ASN A 296 -2.13 -15.02 1.47
C ASN A 296 -2.40 -15.71 2.79
N LYS A 297 -1.39 -16.37 3.35
CA LYS A 297 -1.48 -17.01 4.66
C LYS A 297 -0.15 -16.96 5.39
N GLY A 298 -0.22 -17.02 6.70
CA GLY A 298 0.99 -17.06 7.48
C GLY A 298 0.77 -17.19 8.97
N ALA A 299 1.86 -17.34 9.67
CA ALA A 299 1.91 -17.34 11.12
C ALA A 299 3.18 -16.64 11.60
N SER A 300 3.08 -15.98 12.75
CA SER A 300 4.23 -15.43 13.47
C SER A 300 4.09 -15.65 14.97
N LEU A 301 5.22 -15.88 15.61
CA LEU A 301 5.35 -15.97 17.07
C LEU A 301 6.33 -14.88 17.50
N GLN A 302 5.86 -13.94 18.29
CA GLN A 302 6.68 -12.97 19.02
C GLN A 302 6.80 -13.39 20.48
N LEU A 303 8.02 -13.40 20.99
CA LEU A 303 8.34 -13.63 22.39
C LEU A 303 9.05 -12.38 22.93
N ASP A 304 8.52 -11.80 23.98
CA ASP A 304 9.07 -10.65 24.68
C ASP A 304 9.44 -11.07 26.11
N GLN A 305 10.75 -11.17 26.38
CA GLN A 305 11.30 -11.57 27.67
C GLN A 305 11.98 -10.41 28.37
N GLN A 306 11.49 -10.05 29.53
CA GLN A 306 12.15 -9.09 30.41
C GLN A 306 13.40 -9.70 31.02
N LEU A 307 14.56 -9.06 30.86
CA LEU A 307 15.86 -9.46 31.39
C LEU A 307 16.41 -8.34 32.31
N GLY A 308 16.00 -8.34 33.56
CA GLY A 308 16.17 -7.18 34.43
C GLY A 308 15.42 -5.98 33.84
N ASP A 309 16.13 -4.89 33.57
CA ASP A 309 15.54 -3.69 32.95
C ASP A 309 15.57 -3.72 31.41
N ALA A 310 16.21 -4.71 30.79
CA ALA A 310 16.30 -4.87 29.34
C ALA A 310 15.17 -5.76 28.82
N LEU A 311 14.75 -5.56 27.58
CA LEU A 311 13.76 -6.39 26.89
C LEU A 311 14.38 -7.14 25.72
N LEU A 312 14.30 -8.47 25.74
CA LEU A 312 14.67 -9.35 24.63
C LEU A 312 13.41 -9.72 23.85
N THR A 313 13.37 -9.35 22.57
CA THR A 313 12.28 -9.72 21.64
C THR A 313 12.79 -10.71 20.60
N SER A 314 12.04 -11.79 20.37
CA SER A 314 12.27 -12.76 19.29
C SER A 314 11.01 -12.84 18.42
N ILE A 315 11.14 -12.66 17.09
CA ILE A 315 10.03 -12.79 16.15
C ILE A 315 10.39 -13.84 15.12
N SER A 316 9.65 -14.96 15.13
CA SER A 316 9.75 -16.04 14.12
C SER A 316 8.52 -15.98 13.23
N ALA A 317 8.68 -15.98 11.92
CA ALA A 317 7.54 -15.90 11.02
C ALA A 317 7.69 -16.78 9.79
N TRP A 318 6.55 -17.30 9.35
CA TRP A 318 6.35 -17.97 8.07
C TRP A 318 5.22 -17.27 7.30
N ARG A 319 5.43 -17.00 6.00
CA ARG A 319 4.44 -16.42 5.11
C ARG A 319 4.42 -17.17 3.79
N GLN A 320 3.24 -17.37 3.21
CA GLN A 320 3.05 -17.93 1.89
C GLN A 320 2.06 -17.07 1.11
N TRP A 321 2.34 -16.87 -0.18
CA TRP A 321 1.46 -16.21 -1.12
C TRP A 321 1.42 -16.99 -2.42
N ASP A 322 0.22 -17.37 -2.83
CA ASP A 322 -0.06 -18.02 -4.10
C ASP A 322 -0.89 -17.05 -4.95
N ASN A 323 -0.50 -16.84 -6.21
CA ASN A 323 -1.20 -15.99 -7.15
C ASN A 323 -1.34 -16.70 -8.49
N THR A 324 -2.57 -16.87 -8.98
CA THR A 324 -2.87 -17.36 -10.32
C THR A 324 -3.55 -16.24 -11.10
N GLN A 325 -3.09 -16.04 -12.34
CA GLN A 325 -3.65 -15.03 -13.24
C GLN A 325 -3.96 -15.62 -14.62
N PHE A 326 -5.11 -15.22 -15.17
CA PHE A 326 -5.48 -15.40 -16.57
C PHE A 326 -5.69 -14.00 -17.16
N GLN A 327 -5.05 -13.70 -18.28
CA GLN A 327 -5.11 -12.36 -18.87
C GLN A 327 -5.36 -12.44 -20.37
N ASP A 328 -6.22 -11.55 -20.86
CA ASP A 328 -6.36 -11.24 -22.27
C ASP A 328 -5.24 -10.27 -22.68
N GLY A 329 -4.33 -10.75 -23.51
CA GLY A 329 -3.17 -9.98 -23.96
C GLY A 329 -3.44 -9.08 -25.15
N ASP A 330 -4.44 -9.41 -26.00
CA ASP A 330 -4.79 -8.63 -27.20
C ASP A 330 -5.95 -7.66 -26.98
N ARG A 331 -6.77 -7.87 -25.93
CA ARG A 331 -7.87 -6.99 -25.49
C ARG A 331 -8.94 -6.77 -26.54
N THR A 332 -9.18 -7.75 -27.42
CA THR A 332 -10.21 -7.71 -28.46
C THR A 332 -10.81 -9.09 -28.71
N ALA A 333 -12.12 -9.14 -28.97
CA ALA A 333 -12.78 -10.38 -29.37
C ALA A 333 -12.54 -10.75 -30.83
N GLN A 334 -11.85 -9.91 -31.62
CA GLN A 334 -11.57 -10.19 -33.02
C GLN A 334 -10.27 -10.98 -33.19
N ARG A 335 -10.35 -12.03 -34.01
CA ARG A 335 -9.20 -12.86 -34.39
C ARG A 335 -8.89 -12.66 -35.86
N SER A 336 -7.70 -12.13 -36.15
CA SER A 336 -7.22 -11.97 -37.51
C SER A 336 -5.70 -12.14 -37.57
N ALA A 337 -5.13 -12.14 -38.75
CA ALA A 337 -3.69 -12.12 -38.90
C ALA A 337 -3.05 -10.81 -38.36
N ALA A 338 -3.78 -9.70 -38.45
CA ALA A 338 -3.37 -8.41 -37.90
C ALA A 338 -3.56 -8.33 -36.37
N PHE A 339 -4.52 -9.08 -35.83
CA PHE A 339 -4.85 -9.17 -34.40
C PHE A 339 -4.85 -10.64 -33.97
N PRO A 340 -3.68 -11.25 -33.75
CA PRO A 340 -3.62 -12.59 -33.18
C PRO A 340 -4.20 -12.59 -31.78
N SER A 341 -5.03 -13.58 -31.46
CA SER A 341 -5.49 -13.77 -30.09
C SER A 341 -4.29 -14.13 -29.19
N SER A 342 -4.20 -13.49 -28.04
CA SER A 342 -3.10 -13.67 -27.07
C SER A 342 -3.65 -13.88 -25.68
N HIS A 343 -3.44 -15.08 -25.13
CA HIS A 343 -3.89 -15.44 -23.80
C HIS A 343 -2.72 -15.81 -22.92
N ASP A 344 -2.71 -15.25 -21.72
CA ASP A 344 -1.67 -15.48 -20.73
C ASP A 344 -2.23 -16.19 -19.50
N ARG A 345 -1.44 -17.13 -18.96
CA ARG A 345 -1.63 -17.71 -17.64
C ARG A 345 -0.32 -17.64 -16.86
N GLY A 346 -0.37 -17.15 -15.64
CA GLY A 346 0.75 -17.16 -14.69
C GLY A 346 0.33 -17.80 -13.38
N ASP A 347 1.16 -18.70 -12.87
CA ASP A 347 0.99 -19.34 -11.57
C ASP A 347 2.25 -19.03 -10.75
N LEU A 348 2.10 -18.34 -9.61
CA LEU A 348 3.18 -17.92 -8.71
C LEU A 348 2.97 -18.52 -7.34
N GLY A 349 4.02 -19.10 -6.78
CA GLY A 349 4.11 -19.50 -5.39
C GLY A 349 5.28 -18.82 -4.71
N TYR A 350 5.03 -18.06 -3.65
CA TYR A 350 6.04 -17.39 -2.84
C TYR A 350 5.99 -17.88 -1.40
N THR A 351 7.14 -18.22 -0.84
CA THR A 351 7.26 -18.64 0.56
C THR A 351 8.45 -17.92 1.21
N GLN A 352 8.27 -17.43 2.44
CA GLN A 352 9.34 -16.87 3.24
C GLN A 352 9.32 -17.36 4.68
N TYR A 353 10.53 -17.44 5.25
CA TYR A 353 10.79 -17.65 6.68
C TYR A 353 11.68 -16.52 7.15
N SER A 354 11.36 -15.93 8.30
CA SER A 354 12.17 -14.88 8.89
C SER A 354 12.32 -15.07 10.39
N GLN A 355 13.48 -14.63 10.90
CA GLN A 355 13.80 -14.60 12.32
C GLN A 355 14.42 -13.24 12.65
N GLU A 356 13.87 -12.54 13.62
CA GLU A 356 14.46 -11.35 14.21
C GLU A 356 14.70 -11.59 15.69
N LEU A 357 15.88 -11.25 16.19
CA LEU A 357 16.21 -11.22 17.60
C LEU A 357 16.75 -9.85 17.94
N ARG A 358 16.16 -9.16 18.91
CA ARG A 358 16.59 -7.81 19.32
C ARG A 358 16.58 -7.65 20.83
N LEU A 359 17.56 -6.90 21.31
CA LEU A 359 17.69 -6.49 22.71
C LEU A 359 17.49 -4.99 22.79
N GLN A 360 16.68 -4.54 23.74
CA GLN A 360 16.41 -3.13 24.03
C GLN A 360 16.85 -2.81 25.46
N THR A 361 17.56 -1.70 25.60
CA THR A 361 17.90 -1.17 26.93
C THR A 361 16.72 -0.40 27.55
N PRO A 362 16.72 -0.12 28.87
CA PRO A 362 15.74 0.78 29.50
C PRO A 362 15.69 2.17 28.83
N ARG A 363 14.60 2.92 29.07
CA ARG A 363 14.38 4.26 28.49
C ARG A 363 14.90 5.41 29.36
N ASP A 364 15.12 5.18 30.62
CA ASP A 364 15.52 6.18 31.63
C ASP A 364 17.05 6.34 31.77
N GLY A 365 17.79 5.61 30.95
CA GLY A 365 19.25 5.69 30.92
C GLY A 365 19.79 6.87 30.10
N ALA A 366 21.04 7.23 30.33
CA ALA A 366 21.76 8.22 29.52
C ALA A 366 21.88 7.80 28.05
N VAL A 367 21.80 6.49 27.78
CA VAL A 367 21.79 5.89 26.44
C VAL A 367 20.66 4.87 26.33
N GLU A 368 19.75 5.12 25.43
CA GLU A 368 18.75 4.14 24.99
C GLU A 368 19.26 3.45 23.73
N ALA A 369 19.22 2.12 23.69
CA ALA A 369 19.70 1.39 22.52
C ALA A 369 18.81 0.22 22.17
N VAL A 370 18.73 -0.10 20.89
CA VAL A 370 18.23 -1.35 20.34
C VAL A 370 19.31 -1.96 19.47
N ALA A 371 19.57 -3.26 19.64
CA ALA A 371 20.47 -4.01 18.78
C ALA A 371 19.85 -5.35 18.43
N GLY A 372 20.13 -5.88 17.23
CA GLY A 372 19.52 -7.11 16.82
C GLY A 372 20.21 -7.82 15.67
N LEU A 373 19.74 -9.05 15.45
CA LEU A 373 20.11 -9.91 14.35
C LEU A 373 18.86 -10.24 13.54
N TYR A 374 19.02 -10.35 12.23
CA TYR A 374 17.91 -10.68 11.32
C TYR A 374 18.33 -11.73 10.30
N TYR A 375 17.45 -12.67 10.05
CA TYR A 375 17.56 -13.68 9.01
C TYR A 375 16.27 -13.72 8.18
N LEU A 376 16.43 -13.84 6.84
CA LEU A 376 15.34 -14.07 5.90
C LEU A 376 15.77 -15.14 4.89
N HIS A 377 14.88 -16.07 4.62
CA HIS A 377 14.93 -16.98 3.49
C HIS A 377 13.62 -16.87 2.72
N ALA A 378 13.71 -16.52 1.43
CA ALA A 378 12.53 -16.38 0.57
C ALA A 378 12.75 -17.15 -0.74
N ARG A 379 11.68 -17.77 -1.22
CA ARG A 379 11.64 -18.49 -2.49
C ARG A 379 10.40 -18.07 -3.26
N ASN A 380 10.58 -17.77 -4.55
CA ASN A 380 9.52 -17.55 -5.51
C ASN A 380 9.68 -18.54 -6.66
N ASP A 381 8.63 -19.29 -6.97
CA ASP A 381 8.53 -20.14 -8.15
C ASP A 381 7.39 -19.63 -9.01
N GLU A 382 7.60 -19.50 -10.31
CA GLU A 382 6.57 -19.02 -11.24
C GLU A 382 6.62 -19.82 -12.53
N THR A 383 5.44 -20.25 -12.98
CA THR A 383 5.20 -20.80 -14.33
C THR A 383 4.35 -19.81 -15.09
N TYR A 384 4.83 -19.34 -16.23
CA TYR A 384 4.09 -18.43 -17.10
C TYR A 384 3.92 -19.03 -18.49
N ARG A 385 2.66 -19.09 -18.96
CA ARG A 385 2.29 -19.60 -20.26
C ARG A 385 1.64 -18.51 -21.09
N ARG A 386 2.11 -18.33 -22.32
CA ARG A 386 1.47 -17.50 -23.35
C ARG A 386 1.08 -18.36 -24.53
N THR A 387 -0.16 -18.19 -24.98
CA THR A 387 -0.68 -18.79 -26.23
C THR A 387 -1.03 -17.66 -27.18
N VAL A 388 -0.49 -17.72 -28.40
CA VAL A 388 -0.80 -16.77 -29.47
C VAL A 388 -1.38 -17.53 -30.62
N THR A 389 -2.59 -17.17 -31.05
CA THR A 389 -3.34 -17.88 -32.11
C THR A 389 -3.68 -16.91 -33.21
N THR A 390 -3.27 -17.24 -34.41
CA THR A 390 -3.69 -16.62 -35.69
C THR A 390 -4.77 -17.50 -36.34
N PRO A 391 -5.43 -17.06 -37.42
CA PRO A 391 -6.38 -17.91 -38.15
C PRO A 391 -5.80 -19.22 -38.69
N THR A 392 -4.47 -19.28 -38.89
CA THR A 392 -3.79 -20.41 -39.56
C THR A 392 -2.82 -21.18 -38.67
N ALA A 393 -2.44 -20.63 -37.50
CA ALA A 393 -1.44 -21.24 -36.63
C ALA A 393 -1.61 -20.85 -35.18
N SER A 394 -1.13 -21.70 -34.27
CA SER A 394 -1.04 -21.42 -32.83
C SER A 394 0.39 -21.65 -32.36
N ALA A 395 0.89 -20.73 -31.55
CA ALA A 395 2.20 -20.83 -30.89
C ALA A 395 2.02 -20.76 -29.36
N VAL A 396 2.80 -21.56 -28.65
CA VAL A 396 2.78 -21.62 -27.20
C VAL A 396 4.20 -21.44 -26.67
N GLY A 397 4.37 -20.57 -25.71
CA GLY A 397 5.56 -20.47 -24.87
C GLY A 397 5.21 -20.76 -23.42
N VAL A 398 6.05 -21.56 -22.77
CA VAL A 398 5.97 -21.82 -21.33
C VAL A 398 7.33 -21.48 -20.71
N ALA A 399 7.35 -20.63 -19.72
CA ALA A 399 8.56 -20.32 -18.96
C ALA A 399 8.36 -20.71 -17.48
N ASP A 400 9.26 -21.55 -16.99
CA ASP A 400 9.42 -21.84 -15.57
C ASP A 400 10.61 -21.07 -15.04
N TYR A 401 10.39 -20.27 -14.01
CA TYR A 401 11.47 -19.50 -13.39
C TYR A 401 11.29 -19.37 -11.89
N ALA A 402 12.41 -19.25 -11.22
CA ALA A 402 12.43 -19.15 -9.78
C ALA A 402 13.51 -18.20 -9.30
N THR A 403 13.29 -17.61 -8.13
CA THR A 403 14.31 -16.88 -7.39
C THR A 403 14.39 -17.39 -5.97
N ARG A 404 15.61 -17.34 -5.40
CA ARG A 404 15.87 -17.64 -4.00
C ARG A 404 16.70 -16.52 -3.41
N ALA A 405 16.21 -15.91 -2.34
CA ALA A 405 16.89 -14.85 -1.62
C ALA A 405 17.21 -15.29 -0.20
N GLN A 406 18.42 -14.97 0.27
CA GLN A 406 18.82 -15.13 1.66
C GLN A 406 19.44 -13.82 2.15
N THR A 407 19.05 -13.41 3.35
CA THR A 407 19.54 -12.19 3.98
C THR A 407 19.95 -12.47 5.40
N TYR A 408 21.16 -12.04 5.74
CA TYR A 408 21.66 -12.00 7.11
C TYR A 408 21.99 -10.56 7.45
N ALA A 409 21.60 -10.10 8.63
CA ALA A 409 21.95 -8.76 9.06
C ALA A 409 22.18 -8.66 10.56
N ALA A 410 23.08 -7.74 10.93
CA ALA A 410 23.25 -7.24 12.29
C ALA A 410 22.99 -5.73 12.27
N PHE A 411 22.25 -5.24 13.26
CA PHE A 411 21.85 -3.84 13.33
C PHE A 411 21.82 -3.33 14.76
N GLY A 412 21.91 -2.02 14.89
CA GLY A 412 21.70 -1.33 16.16
C GLY A 412 21.47 0.14 15.94
N GLU A 413 20.75 0.74 16.89
CA GLU A 413 20.51 2.17 16.98
C GLU A 413 20.54 2.59 18.44
N ALA A 414 21.22 3.69 18.73
CA ALA A 414 21.32 4.27 20.06
C ALA A 414 20.92 5.74 20.04
N THR A 415 20.20 6.16 21.05
CA THR A 415 19.89 7.56 21.36
C THR A 415 20.61 7.93 22.63
N TRP A 416 21.52 8.90 22.53
CA TRP A 416 22.25 9.42 23.67
C TRP A 416 21.62 10.74 24.14
N HIS A 417 21.16 10.76 25.39
CA HIS A 417 20.62 11.93 26.07
C HIS A 417 21.79 12.79 26.60
N TRP A 418 22.34 13.62 25.71
CA TRP A 418 23.47 14.48 26.08
C TRP A 418 23.07 15.55 27.14
N ARG A 419 21.83 16.08 26.98
CA ARG A 419 21.16 16.97 27.93
C ARG A 419 19.67 16.58 27.97
N PRO A 420 18.92 17.03 28.97
CA PRO A 420 17.47 16.75 29.04
C PRO A 420 16.70 17.16 27.78
N ASP A 421 17.15 18.23 27.11
CA ASP A 421 16.54 18.82 25.92
C ASP A 421 17.23 18.44 24.60
N LEU A 422 18.41 17.76 24.65
CA LEU A 422 19.19 17.46 23.43
C LEU A 422 19.63 16.00 23.39
N ARG A 423 19.22 15.33 22.33
CA ARG A 423 19.52 13.92 22.07
C ARG A 423 20.29 13.76 20.76
N ALA A 424 21.26 12.88 20.77
CA ALA A 424 21.98 12.46 19.57
C ALA A 424 21.61 11.01 19.22
N LEU A 425 21.34 10.76 17.95
CA LEU A 425 20.96 9.45 17.41
C LEU A 425 22.08 8.91 16.53
N LEU A 426 22.43 7.63 16.71
CA LEU A 426 23.36 6.91 15.85
C LEU A 426 22.85 5.50 15.60
N GLY A 427 22.68 5.12 14.35
CA GLY A 427 22.27 3.78 13.96
C GLY A 427 23.09 3.24 12.78
N ALA A 428 23.32 1.93 12.78
CA ALA A 428 23.99 1.23 11.71
C ALA A 428 23.41 -0.18 11.51
N ARG A 429 23.43 -0.64 10.26
CA ARG A 429 23.10 -2.00 9.88
C ARG A 429 24.05 -2.48 8.81
N PHE A 430 24.57 -3.67 9.01
CA PHE A 430 25.29 -4.44 8.02
C PHE A 430 24.38 -5.57 7.52
N THR A 431 24.29 -5.73 6.21
CA THR A 431 23.46 -6.74 5.56
C THR A 431 24.28 -7.53 4.55
N ARG A 432 24.16 -8.83 4.55
CA ARG A 432 24.65 -9.74 3.51
C ARG A 432 23.47 -10.34 2.79
N ASP A 433 23.36 -10.06 1.47
CA ASP A 433 22.32 -10.58 0.60
C ASP A 433 22.89 -11.55 -0.41
N THR A 434 22.19 -12.66 -0.64
CA THR A 434 22.40 -13.57 -1.77
C THR A 434 21.10 -13.69 -2.55
N LEU A 435 21.20 -13.67 -3.88
CA LEU A 435 20.07 -13.83 -4.78
C LEU A 435 20.47 -14.76 -5.93
N ASP A 436 19.74 -15.87 -6.02
CA ASP A 436 19.87 -16.84 -7.09
C ASP A 436 18.65 -16.79 -7.99
N TYR A 437 18.82 -17.04 -9.29
CA TYR A 437 17.70 -17.30 -10.17
C TYR A 437 17.96 -18.49 -11.08
N ARG A 438 16.86 -19.10 -11.55
CA ARG A 438 16.81 -20.02 -12.69
C ARG A 438 15.68 -19.61 -13.60
N HIS A 439 15.86 -19.81 -14.90
CA HIS A 439 14.85 -19.57 -15.91
C HIS A 439 14.98 -20.61 -17.01
N GLN A 440 13.86 -21.19 -17.42
CA GLN A 440 13.77 -22.09 -18.57
C GLN A 440 12.51 -21.77 -19.34
N ARG A 441 12.64 -21.42 -20.60
CA ARG A 441 11.51 -21.25 -21.51
C ARG A 441 11.56 -22.29 -22.61
N VAL A 442 10.40 -22.93 -22.85
CA VAL A 442 10.14 -23.82 -23.97
C VAL A 442 9.14 -23.14 -24.90
N SER A 443 9.48 -22.99 -26.17
CA SER A 443 8.62 -22.44 -27.21
C SER A 443 8.29 -23.50 -28.26
N SER A 444 7.03 -23.53 -28.71
CA SER A 444 6.61 -24.40 -29.80
C SER A 444 7.19 -23.96 -31.18
N SER A 445 7.78 -22.76 -31.24
CA SER A 445 8.43 -22.24 -32.46
C SER A 445 9.93 -22.03 -32.23
N ALA A 446 10.75 -22.43 -33.18
CA ALA A 446 12.19 -22.21 -33.18
C ALA A 446 12.57 -20.75 -33.42
N ALA A 447 11.72 -19.98 -34.11
CA ALA A 447 11.85 -18.54 -34.32
C ALA A 447 10.95 -17.75 -33.37
N ALA A 448 11.31 -16.48 -33.10
CA ALA A 448 10.44 -15.59 -32.37
C ALA A 448 9.11 -15.39 -33.13
N VAL A 449 8.01 -15.50 -32.43
CA VAL A 449 6.67 -15.09 -32.89
C VAL A 449 6.17 -13.96 -32.01
N THR A 450 5.14 -13.26 -32.45
CA THR A 450 4.59 -12.14 -31.70
C THR A 450 4.39 -12.49 -30.22
N GLY A 451 5.13 -11.82 -29.32
CA GLY A 451 5.02 -12.00 -27.88
C GLY A 451 5.64 -13.27 -27.29
N ILE A 452 6.21 -14.18 -28.09
CA ILE A 452 6.87 -15.42 -27.65
C ILE A 452 8.27 -15.48 -28.23
N GLN A 453 9.30 -15.54 -27.37
CA GLN A 453 10.70 -15.71 -27.77
C GLN A 453 11.05 -17.21 -27.88
N PRO A 454 12.10 -17.56 -28.63
CA PRO A 454 12.58 -18.96 -28.74
C PRO A 454 12.92 -19.57 -27.38
N SER A 455 13.01 -20.91 -27.34
CA SER A 455 13.42 -21.66 -26.17
C SER A 455 14.80 -21.20 -25.67
N THR A 456 14.96 -21.09 -24.37
CA THR A 456 16.22 -20.70 -23.72
C THR A 456 16.25 -21.19 -22.28
N ALA A 457 17.43 -21.33 -21.72
CA ALA A 457 17.64 -21.59 -20.31
C ALA A 457 18.80 -20.72 -19.79
N SER A 458 18.65 -20.24 -18.56
CA SER A 458 19.68 -19.47 -17.87
C SER A 458 19.55 -19.59 -16.36
N SER A 459 20.63 -19.36 -15.66
CA SER A 459 20.68 -19.24 -14.22
C SER A 459 21.79 -18.30 -13.80
N GLY A 460 21.72 -17.78 -12.60
CA GLY A 460 22.75 -16.91 -12.05
C GLY A 460 22.63 -16.78 -10.55
N SER A 461 23.73 -16.37 -9.95
CA SER A 461 23.86 -16.10 -8.53
C SER A 461 24.63 -14.82 -8.29
N THR A 462 24.22 -14.05 -7.31
CA THR A 462 24.93 -12.84 -6.87
C THR A 462 24.90 -12.74 -5.36
N ALA A 463 25.94 -12.14 -4.80
CA ALA A 463 26.03 -11.91 -3.37
C ALA A 463 26.64 -10.54 -3.11
N GLU A 464 25.92 -9.73 -2.32
CA GLU A 464 26.26 -8.34 -2.06
C GLU A 464 26.25 -8.02 -0.58
N ASN A 465 27.06 -7.05 -0.18
CA ASN A 465 27.04 -6.49 1.16
C ASN A 465 26.45 -5.09 1.11
N GLY A 466 25.50 -4.82 2.03
CA GLY A 466 24.86 -3.53 2.16
C GLY A 466 25.14 -2.92 3.52
N VAL A 467 25.33 -1.61 3.53
CA VAL A 467 25.40 -0.81 4.76
C VAL A 467 24.32 0.26 4.70
N SER A 468 23.48 0.27 5.72
CA SER A 468 22.54 1.37 5.99
C SER A 468 22.81 1.94 7.38
N GLY A 469 22.36 3.17 7.61
CA GLY A 469 22.60 3.83 8.88
C GLY A 469 21.87 5.14 9.00
N ARG A 470 21.86 5.69 10.20
CA ARG A 470 21.26 6.98 10.51
C ARG A 470 22.09 7.69 11.57
N ILE A 471 22.27 8.99 11.39
CA ILE A 471 22.78 9.90 12.42
C ILE A 471 21.83 11.07 12.53
N GLY A 472 21.61 11.57 13.72
CA GLY A 472 20.67 12.68 13.92
C GLY A 472 20.87 13.40 15.24
N LEU A 473 20.27 14.58 15.28
CA LEU A 473 20.12 15.40 16.48
C LEU A 473 18.64 15.70 16.67
N GLN A 474 18.18 15.67 17.89
CA GLN A 474 16.83 16.02 18.29
C GLN A 474 16.89 16.99 19.46
N TYR A 475 16.17 18.09 19.35
CA TYR A 475 16.16 19.17 20.32
C TYR A 475 14.73 19.52 20.72
N ASP A 476 14.43 19.45 22.03
CA ASP A 476 13.15 19.89 22.57
C ASP A 476 13.25 21.40 22.82
N VAL A 477 12.56 22.18 21.98
CA VAL A 477 12.47 23.65 22.10
C VAL A 477 11.72 24.01 23.37
N ASP A 478 10.67 23.24 23.65
CA ASP A 478 9.88 23.26 24.88
C ASP A 478 9.21 21.88 25.09
N ALA A 479 8.36 21.77 26.11
CA ALA A 479 7.67 20.49 26.42
C ALA A 479 6.72 19.98 25.32
N GLN A 480 6.34 20.83 24.38
CA GLN A 480 5.36 20.53 23.33
C GLN A 480 5.95 20.58 21.91
N THR A 481 7.18 21.09 21.77
CA THR A 481 7.80 21.34 20.47
C THR A 481 9.17 20.68 20.37
N THR A 482 9.31 19.77 19.42
CA THR A 482 10.57 19.07 19.16
C THR A 482 11.01 19.29 17.72
N GLY A 483 12.24 19.75 17.53
CA GLY A 483 12.92 19.82 16.24
C GLY A 483 13.90 18.67 16.07
N TYR A 484 14.14 18.23 14.84
CA TYR A 484 15.17 17.23 14.55
C TYR A 484 15.84 17.45 13.20
N LEU A 485 17.09 17.02 13.09
CA LEU A 485 17.85 16.93 11.85
C LEU A 485 18.46 15.54 11.75
N THR A 486 18.21 14.84 10.65
CA THR A 486 18.75 13.50 10.42
C THR A 486 19.41 13.38 9.06
N TYR A 487 20.47 12.58 9.01
CA TYR A 487 21.00 12.00 7.79
C TYR A 487 20.81 10.50 7.84
N SER A 488 20.24 9.93 6.78
CA SER A 488 19.96 8.50 6.68
C SER A 488 20.47 7.92 5.36
N ARG A 489 21.07 6.72 5.44
CA ARG A 489 21.46 5.93 4.28
C ARG A 489 20.61 4.68 4.17
N GLY A 490 19.94 4.51 3.03
CA GLY A 490 19.19 3.31 2.69
C GLY A 490 19.94 2.39 1.74
N TYR A 491 19.52 1.13 1.72
CA TYR A 491 20.05 0.07 0.88
C TYR A 491 18.91 -0.81 0.36
N LYS A 492 18.94 -1.13 -0.92
CA LYS A 492 18.09 -2.14 -1.57
C LYS A 492 19.00 -3.10 -2.31
N GLY A 493 18.76 -4.39 -2.16
CA GLY A 493 19.61 -5.47 -2.65
C GLY A 493 19.82 -5.49 -4.18
N PRO A 494 20.71 -6.37 -4.65
CA PRO A 494 20.87 -6.63 -6.08
C PRO A 494 19.58 -7.20 -6.65
N ALA A 495 19.44 -7.17 -7.97
CA ALA A 495 18.26 -7.69 -8.64
C ALA A 495 18.62 -8.46 -9.90
N TYR A 496 17.71 -9.34 -10.33
CA TYR A 496 17.72 -9.98 -11.63
C TYR A 496 16.44 -9.68 -12.38
N ASN A 497 16.58 -9.46 -13.68
CA ASN A 497 15.42 -9.22 -14.57
C ASN A 497 14.86 -10.56 -15.08
N VAL A 498 14.19 -11.31 -14.19
CA VAL A 498 13.62 -12.63 -14.47
C VAL A 498 12.16 -12.49 -14.85
N PHE A 499 11.78 -12.91 -16.05
CA PHE A 499 10.41 -12.82 -16.56
C PHE A 499 10.20 -13.74 -17.77
N PHE A 500 8.96 -13.91 -18.21
CA PHE A 500 8.60 -14.82 -19.30
C PHE A 500 9.49 -14.72 -20.55
N ASN A 501 9.73 -13.51 -21.07
CA ASN A 501 10.51 -13.25 -22.26
C ASN A 501 11.99 -12.90 -21.99
N MET A 502 12.53 -13.34 -20.84
CA MET A 502 13.94 -13.12 -20.49
C MET A 502 14.89 -13.54 -21.62
N GLN A 503 15.93 -12.74 -21.87
CA GLN A 503 16.92 -12.92 -22.91
C GLN A 503 18.35 -12.94 -22.33
N PRO A 504 19.39 -13.35 -23.12
CA PRO A 504 20.78 -13.34 -22.64
C PRO A 504 21.25 -11.99 -22.07
N ARG A 505 20.77 -10.87 -22.60
CA ARG A 505 21.08 -9.51 -22.11
C ARG A 505 20.46 -9.18 -20.74
N ASP A 506 19.50 -10.00 -20.25
CA ASP A 506 18.85 -9.83 -18.95
C ASP A 506 19.51 -10.67 -17.84
N THR A 507 20.52 -11.49 -18.19
CA THR A 507 21.20 -12.39 -17.24
C THR A 507 22.17 -11.70 -16.27
N PRO A 508 22.79 -10.53 -16.56
CA PRO A 508 23.60 -9.85 -15.57
C PRO A 508 22.78 -9.34 -14.38
N ALA A 509 23.33 -9.48 -13.19
CA ALA A 509 22.76 -8.89 -12.00
C ALA A 509 22.79 -7.35 -12.08
N LEU A 510 21.70 -6.74 -11.61
CA LEU A 510 21.64 -5.30 -11.40
C LEU A 510 22.32 -4.95 -10.08
N LYS A 511 23.02 -3.82 -10.08
CA LYS A 511 23.69 -3.29 -8.89
C LYS A 511 22.67 -2.91 -7.81
N PRO A 512 23.05 -3.05 -6.54
CA PRO A 512 22.25 -2.53 -5.43
C PRO A 512 21.93 -1.04 -5.61
N GLU A 513 20.70 -0.66 -5.23
CA GLU A 513 20.28 0.73 -5.12
C GLU A 513 20.64 1.26 -3.75
N THR A 514 21.14 2.48 -3.65
CA THR A 514 21.41 3.18 -2.39
C THR A 514 20.75 4.54 -2.38
N SER A 515 20.31 4.99 -1.21
CA SER A 515 19.77 6.33 -0.98
C SER A 515 20.52 7.05 0.12
N ASN A 516 20.70 8.37 -0.03
CA ASN A 516 21.25 9.27 0.98
C ASN A 516 20.26 10.41 1.19
N ALA A 517 19.76 10.56 2.40
CA ALA A 517 18.66 11.47 2.72
C ALA A 517 19.04 12.41 3.86
N TRP A 518 18.73 13.69 3.69
CA TRP A 518 18.68 14.69 4.74
C TRP A 518 17.22 15.03 5.05
N GLU A 519 16.88 15.11 6.32
CA GLU A 519 15.55 15.50 6.78
C GLU A 519 15.66 16.46 7.97
N LEU A 520 14.99 17.60 7.86
CA LEU A 520 14.77 18.56 8.94
C LEU A 520 13.29 18.57 9.27
N GLY A 521 12.93 18.29 10.51
CA GLY A 521 11.55 18.27 10.95
C GLY A 521 11.28 19.06 12.21
N LEU A 522 10.03 19.46 12.33
CA LEU A 522 9.46 20.10 13.51
C LEU A 522 8.14 19.41 13.85
N LYS A 523 7.96 19.03 15.09
CA LYS A 523 6.74 18.44 15.63
C LYS A 523 6.29 19.28 16.82
N ALA A 524 5.06 19.78 16.76
CA ALA A 524 4.52 20.66 17.76
C ALA A 524 3.12 20.28 18.19
N ARG A 525 2.82 20.44 19.46
CA ARG A 525 1.48 20.47 20.03
C ARG A 525 1.22 21.88 20.55
N ALA A 526 0.02 22.38 20.36
CA ALA A 526 -0.32 23.75 20.75
C ALA A 526 -1.81 23.84 21.14
N LEU A 527 -2.21 25.03 21.63
CA LEU A 527 -3.60 25.33 21.99
C LEU A 527 -4.16 24.35 23.03
N ASP A 528 -3.41 24.11 24.11
CA ASP A 528 -3.74 23.14 25.15
C ASP A 528 -3.98 21.72 24.57
N ASP A 529 -3.03 21.25 23.75
CA ASP A 529 -3.05 19.96 23.07
C ASP A 529 -4.23 19.75 22.10
N ARG A 530 -4.90 20.82 21.66
CA ARG A 530 -5.96 20.76 20.65
C ARG A 530 -5.44 20.81 19.22
N LEU A 531 -4.21 21.25 19.00
CA LEU A 531 -3.54 21.30 17.71
C LEU A 531 -2.27 20.44 17.73
N SER A 532 -2.14 19.55 16.77
CA SER A 532 -0.89 18.86 16.43
C SER A 532 -0.45 19.27 15.03
N ALA A 533 0.80 19.70 14.88
CA ALA A 533 1.38 20.12 13.63
C ALA A 533 2.76 19.50 13.44
N ASN A 534 2.94 18.74 12.36
CA ASN A 534 4.21 18.12 12.00
C ASN A 534 4.63 18.59 10.61
N VAL A 535 5.84 19.13 10.50
CA VAL A 535 6.43 19.63 9.26
C VAL A 535 7.76 18.92 9.02
N ALA A 536 8.01 18.51 7.79
CA ALA A 536 9.29 17.93 7.38
C ALA A 536 9.76 18.50 6.05
N LEU A 537 11.02 18.92 6.00
CA LEU A 537 11.76 19.24 4.78
C LEU A 537 12.70 18.07 4.49
N PHE A 538 12.72 17.59 3.27
CA PHE A 538 13.56 16.46 2.90
C PHE A 538 14.30 16.66 1.59
N HIS A 539 15.48 16.03 1.50
CA HIS A 539 16.27 15.92 0.27
C HIS A 539 16.92 14.53 0.24
N THR A 540 16.66 13.76 -0.80
CA THR A 540 17.17 12.39 -0.95
C THR A 540 17.74 12.18 -2.34
N GLU A 541 18.93 11.60 -2.42
CA GLU A 541 19.57 11.18 -3.66
C GLU A 541 19.63 9.65 -3.72
N TYR A 542 19.25 9.09 -4.87
CA TYR A 542 19.31 7.66 -5.15
C TYR A 542 20.37 7.40 -6.21
N ALA A 543 21.23 6.42 -5.96
CA ALA A 543 22.21 5.93 -6.92
C ALA A 543 21.86 4.51 -7.36
N ASN A 544 22.12 4.19 -8.64
CA ASN A 544 21.76 2.91 -9.27
C ASN A 544 20.26 2.58 -9.16
N TYR A 545 19.41 3.59 -9.27
CA TYR A 545 17.96 3.42 -9.14
C TYR A 545 17.45 2.29 -10.05
N GLN A 546 16.77 1.31 -9.48
CA GLN A 546 16.24 0.15 -10.20
C GLN A 546 14.84 0.47 -10.72
N ALA A 547 14.73 0.72 -12.02
CA ALA A 547 13.48 1.11 -12.67
C ALA A 547 13.18 0.24 -13.89
N ASN A 548 11.90 0.15 -14.22
CA ASN A 548 11.45 -0.46 -15.46
C ASN A 548 11.57 0.51 -16.62
N PHE A 549 12.07 -0.02 -17.71
CA PHE A 549 12.17 0.63 -19.01
C PHE A 549 11.44 -0.20 -20.06
N PHE A 550 10.65 0.46 -20.90
CA PHE A 550 10.03 -0.20 -22.05
C PHE A 550 11.05 -0.37 -23.17
N ASP A 551 11.19 -1.61 -23.61
CA ASP A 551 12.05 -2.00 -24.72
C ASP A 551 11.23 -2.73 -25.78
N THR A 552 11.69 -2.75 -27.02
CA THR A 552 11.02 -3.47 -28.11
C THR A 552 11.82 -4.71 -28.50
N VAL A 553 11.21 -5.87 -28.37
CA VAL A 553 11.79 -7.16 -28.69
C VAL A 553 10.88 -7.89 -29.67
N ALA A 554 11.39 -8.18 -30.85
CA ALA A 554 10.63 -8.85 -31.94
C ALA A 554 9.26 -8.18 -32.21
N GLY A 555 9.23 -6.84 -32.25
CA GLY A 555 8.02 -6.06 -32.52
C GLY A 555 7.06 -5.95 -31.32
N GLN A 556 7.42 -6.49 -30.16
CA GLN A 556 6.62 -6.41 -28.92
C GLN A 556 7.31 -5.52 -27.91
N VAL A 557 6.52 -4.69 -27.21
CA VAL A 557 6.99 -3.93 -26.07
C VAL A 557 7.16 -4.91 -24.90
N VAL A 558 8.36 -4.97 -24.35
CA VAL A 558 8.70 -5.73 -23.15
C VAL A 558 9.16 -4.78 -22.06
N THR A 559 8.79 -5.08 -20.83
CA THR A 559 9.27 -4.33 -19.67
C THR A 559 10.59 -4.94 -19.21
N ARG A 560 11.64 -4.13 -19.16
CA ARG A 560 12.96 -4.53 -18.65
C ARG A 560 13.31 -3.72 -17.42
N LEU A 561 13.88 -4.39 -16.44
CA LEU A 561 14.47 -3.73 -15.29
C LEU A 561 15.91 -3.33 -15.62
N ILE A 562 16.26 -2.10 -15.28
CA ILE A 562 17.59 -1.52 -15.47
C ILE A 562 18.03 -0.75 -14.21
N ASN A 563 19.34 -0.56 -14.05
CA ASN A 563 19.83 0.52 -13.20
C ASN A 563 19.69 1.84 -13.98
N ALA A 564 18.60 2.56 -13.76
CA ALA A 564 18.23 3.76 -14.53
C ALA A 564 19.12 4.98 -14.26
N GLY A 565 20.06 4.88 -13.31
CA GLY A 565 21.02 5.93 -13.00
C GLY A 565 20.77 6.63 -11.68
N GLN A 566 20.73 7.96 -11.67
CA GLN A 566 20.58 8.78 -10.47
C GLN A 566 19.22 9.48 -10.45
N VAL A 567 18.59 9.45 -9.28
CA VAL A 567 17.30 10.10 -9.02
C VAL A 567 17.42 10.97 -7.77
N ARG A 568 16.76 12.11 -7.77
CA ARG A 568 16.64 12.99 -6.61
C ARG A 568 15.16 13.22 -6.29
N THR A 569 14.84 13.18 -5.01
CA THR A 569 13.54 13.63 -4.50
C THR A 569 13.75 14.62 -3.36
N GLN A 570 13.00 15.71 -3.38
CA GLN A 570 13.06 16.76 -2.38
C GLN A 570 11.70 17.42 -2.22
N GLY A 571 11.45 18.00 -1.06
CA GLY A 571 10.15 18.63 -0.84
C GLY A 571 9.86 18.99 0.60
N LEU A 572 8.56 19.26 0.82
CA LEU A 572 7.98 19.64 2.10
C LEU A 572 6.73 18.79 2.35
N GLU A 573 6.57 18.38 3.58
CA GLU A 573 5.38 17.67 4.06
C GLU A 573 4.83 18.34 5.30
N LEU A 574 3.50 18.38 5.41
CA LEU A 574 2.75 18.95 6.51
C LEU A 574 1.63 18.00 6.91
N ASP A 575 1.54 17.64 8.18
CA ASP A 575 0.40 16.92 8.77
C ASP A 575 -0.16 17.78 9.91
N LEU A 576 -1.47 18.03 9.89
CA LEU A 576 -2.20 18.83 10.86
C LEU A 576 -3.40 18.06 11.41
N GLU A 577 -3.58 18.11 12.73
CA GLU A 577 -4.81 17.69 13.42
C GLU A 577 -5.25 18.80 14.36
N TYR A 578 -6.51 19.21 14.31
CA TYR A 578 -7.04 20.29 15.11
C TYR A 578 -8.45 19.99 15.62
N ARG A 579 -8.64 20.12 16.92
CA ARG A 579 -9.94 20.02 17.61
C ARG A 579 -10.31 21.36 18.25
N PRO A 580 -10.86 22.31 17.48
CA PRO A 580 -11.22 23.62 18.01
C PRO A 580 -12.30 23.55 19.10
N THR A 581 -13.17 22.55 19.02
CA THR A 581 -14.22 22.28 20.02
C THR A 581 -14.35 20.77 20.21
N GLU A 582 -15.09 20.33 21.23
CA GLU A 582 -15.42 18.90 21.45
C GLU A 582 -16.19 18.28 20.26
N ARG A 583 -16.86 19.11 19.45
CA ARG A 583 -17.74 18.66 18.38
C ARG A 583 -17.10 18.69 17.00
N LEU A 584 -16.07 19.52 16.81
CA LEU A 584 -15.43 19.74 15.51
C LEU A 584 -14.02 19.17 15.52
N SER A 585 -13.75 18.26 14.63
CA SER A 585 -12.41 17.73 14.33
C SER A 585 -12.03 18.09 12.89
N LEU A 586 -10.81 18.56 12.71
CA LEU A 586 -10.23 18.88 11.42
C LEU A 586 -8.89 18.15 11.31
N ALA A 587 -8.63 17.53 10.16
CA ALA A 587 -7.34 16.95 9.85
C ALA A 587 -6.98 17.25 8.41
N GLY A 588 -5.72 17.51 8.14
CA GLY A 588 -5.25 17.78 6.80
C GLY A 588 -3.78 17.42 6.63
N SER A 589 -3.45 16.97 5.45
CA SER A 589 -2.06 16.68 5.08
C SER A 589 -1.76 17.26 3.70
N LEU A 590 -0.54 17.78 3.53
CA LEU A 590 -0.05 18.32 2.28
C LEU A 590 1.36 17.77 2.02
N ALA A 591 1.61 17.34 0.80
CA ALA A 591 2.93 16.93 0.34
C ALA A 591 3.28 17.68 -0.96
N TYR A 592 4.39 18.39 -0.94
CA TYR A 592 5.10 18.85 -2.12
C TYR A 592 6.30 17.94 -2.34
N THR A 593 6.36 17.27 -3.48
CA THR A 593 7.40 16.29 -3.78
C THR A 593 7.93 16.50 -5.19
N GLN A 594 9.14 16.98 -5.32
CA GLN A 594 9.82 17.08 -6.60
C GLN A 594 10.73 15.86 -6.77
N ALA A 595 10.26 14.83 -7.46
CA ALA A 595 11.03 13.64 -7.79
C ALA A 595 11.47 13.69 -9.26
N ARG A 596 12.80 13.75 -9.51
CA ARG A 596 13.37 13.99 -10.85
C ARG A 596 14.51 13.01 -11.13
N ILE A 597 14.59 12.59 -12.39
CA ILE A 597 15.70 11.82 -12.92
C ILE A 597 16.86 12.80 -13.10
N GLN A 598 17.99 12.57 -12.42
CA GLN A 598 19.17 13.44 -12.52
C GLN A 598 20.10 13.02 -13.65
N ARG A 599 20.27 11.72 -13.81
CA ARG A 599 21.08 11.11 -14.86
C ARG A 599 20.44 9.78 -15.25
N PHE A 600 20.03 9.67 -16.49
CA PHE A 600 19.48 8.43 -17.02
C PHE A 600 20.56 7.63 -17.76
N ALA A 601 20.69 6.35 -17.41
CA ALA A 601 21.56 5.43 -18.09
C ALA A 601 20.79 4.74 -19.22
N CYS A 602 20.86 5.28 -20.42
CA CYS A 602 20.23 4.65 -21.58
C CYS A 602 20.75 3.23 -21.80
N PRO A 603 19.89 2.22 -21.93
CA PRO A 603 20.31 0.86 -22.28
C PRO A 603 21.02 0.82 -23.63
N ALA A 604 21.98 -0.09 -23.79
CA ALA A 604 22.59 -0.36 -25.08
C ALA A 604 21.49 -0.74 -26.10
N ALA A 605 21.58 -0.17 -27.31
CA ALA A 605 20.60 -0.30 -28.40
C ALA A 605 19.20 0.35 -28.12
N ALA A 606 19.07 1.20 -27.11
CA ALA A 606 17.90 2.06 -26.97
C ALA A 606 17.85 3.12 -28.09
N ALA A 607 16.66 3.67 -28.32
CA ALA A 607 16.51 4.78 -29.28
C ALA A 607 17.40 5.99 -28.92
N ALA A 608 17.86 6.75 -29.90
CA ALA A 608 18.75 7.89 -29.68
C ALA A 608 18.16 8.98 -28.76
N ASN A 609 16.84 9.03 -28.62
CA ASN A 609 16.10 9.96 -27.76
C ASN A 609 15.68 9.35 -26.41
N CYS A 610 16.33 8.28 -25.94
CA CYS A 610 15.97 7.64 -24.68
C CYS A 610 16.30 8.47 -23.44
N ASN A 611 17.07 9.58 -23.58
CA ASN A 611 17.44 10.42 -22.45
C ASN A 611 16.23 11.16 -21.86
N VAL A 612 15.99 10.95 -20.56
CA VAL A 612 14.91 11.55 -19.78
C VAL A 612 15.43 12.35 -18.58
N ASP A 613 16.66 12.85 -18.65
CA ASP A 613 17.27 13.71 -17.64
C ASP A 613 16.39 14.93 -17.34
N GLY A 614 16.25 15.28 -16.08
CA GLY A 614 15.42 16.37 -15.58
C GLY A 614 13.91 16.07 -15.55
N ARG A 615 13.45 14.97 -16.14
CA ARG A 615 12.03 14.61 -16.18
C ARG A 615 11.53 14.07 -14.84
N PRO A 616 10.21 14.20 -14.54
CA PRO A 616 9.62 13.63 -13.33
C PRO A 616 9.69 12.10 -13.33
N LEU A 617 9.79 11.51 -12.15
CA LEU A 617 9.58 10.07 -12.00
C LEU A 617 8.09 9.72 -12.23
N PRO A 618 7.80 8.54 -12.80
CA PRO A 618 6.44 8.03 -12.87
C PRO A 618 5.80 7.91 -11.49
N PHE A 619 4.47 8.06 -11.42
CA PHE A 619 3.68 7.98 -10.19
C PHE A 619 4.01 9.02 -9.12
N SER A 620 4.66 10.13 -9.51
CA SER A 620 5.09 11.20 -8.62
C SER A 620 4.47 12.54 -9.04
N PRO A 621 3.23 12.84 -8.64
CA PRO A 621 2.67 14.19 -8.78
C PRO A 621 3.42 15.15 -7.86
N ASP A 622 3.65 16.38 -8.30
CA ASP A 622 4.41 17.36 -7.52
C ASP A 622 3.63 17.77 -6.25
N TRP A 623 2.32 17.88 -6.32
CA TRP A 623 1.46 18.24 -5.19
C TRP A 623 0.39 17.20 -4.93
N LYS A 624 0.21 16.84 -3.66
CA LYS A 624 -0.92 16.07 -3.15
C LYS A 624 -1.37 16.60 -1.82
N GLY A 625 -2.67 16.52 -1.56
CA GLY A 625 -3.22 16.95 -0.29
C GLY A 625 -4.54 16.28 0.04
N ASN A 626 -4.88 16.30 1.31
CA ASN A 626 -6.21 15.95 1.80
C ASN A 626 -6.65 16.94 2.89
N LEU A 627 -7.95 17.03 3.05
CA LEU A 627 -8.59 17.72 4.17
C LEU A 627 -9.78 16.87 4.60
N ARG A 628 -9.93 16.68 5.90
CA ARG A 628 -11.03 15.95 6.54
C ARG A 628 -11.65 16.83 7.61
N ALA A 629 -12.97 16.79 7.72
CA ALA A 629 -13.73 17.48 8.74
C ALA A 629 -14.78 16.54 9.32
N GLY A 630 -14.87 16.48 10.63
CA GLY A 630 -15.90 15.76 11.38
C GLY A 630 -16.63 16.69 12.32
N TYR A 631 -17.95 16.63 12.32
CA TYR A 631 -18.79 17.40 13.23
C TYR A 631 -19.82 16.51 13.91
N ARG A 632 -19.80 16.49 15.24
CA ARG A 632 -20.66 15.64 16.07
C ARG A 632 -21.68 16.48 16.82
N VAL A 633 -22.95 16.15 16.65
CA VAL A 633 -24.09 16.81 17.31
C VAL A 633 -24.68 15.85 18.33
N PRO A 634 -24.47 16.05 19.64
CA PRO A 634 -25.17 15.28 20.65
C PRO A 634 -26.69 15.49 20.52
N LEU A 635 -27.43 14.39 20.59
CA LEU A 635 -28.90 14.37 20.65
C LEU A 635 -29.36 14.02 22.05
N ARG A 636 -30.59 13.53 22.18
CA ARG A 636 -31.13 13.11 23.49
C ARG A 636 -30.51 11.77 23.93
N GLY A 637 -30.12 11.67 25.20
CA GLY A 637 -29.51 10.47 25.79
C GLY A 637 -28.08 10.27 25.27
N SER A 638 -27.73 9.05 24.86
CA SER A 638 -26.43 8.66 24.29
C SER A 638 -26.34 8.81 22.77
N LEU A 639 -27.42 9.27 22.12
CA LEU A 639 -27.46 9.43 20.68
C LEU A 639 -26.66 10.65 20.21
N ALA A 640 -25.98 10.50 19.09
CA ALA A 640 -25.30 11.60 18.39
C ALA A 640 -25.49 11.48 16.88
N LEU A 641 -25.57 12.63 16.22
CA LEU A 641 -25.52 12.72 14.77
C LEU A 641 -24.09 13.14 14.36
N GLU A 642 -23.48 12.39 13.46
CA GLU A 642 -22.12 12.61 12.97
C GLU A 642 -22.16 13.00 11.49
N PHE A 643 -21.48 14.10 11.16
CA PHE A 643 -21.25 14.55 9.80
C PHE A 643 -19.76 14.46 9.51
N ASN A 644 -19.37 13.76 8.46
CA ASN A 644 -17.99 13.70 8.04
C ASN A 644 -17.89 14.05 6.56
N GLY A 645 -16.83 14.74 6.19
CA GLY A 645 -16.48 15.04 4.82
C GLY A 645 -14.99 14.99 4.62
N ASP A 646 -14.57 14.48 3.47
CA ASP A 646 -13.17 14.52 3.06
C ASP A 646 -13.02 14.91 1.59
N VAL A 647 -11.89 15.53 1.31
CA VAL A 647 -11.40 15.76 -0.03
C VAL A 647 -9.96 15.31 -0.13
N SER A 648 -9.65 14.52 -1.14
CA SER A 648 -8.28 14.23 -1.56
C SER A 648 -8.03 14.86 -2.93
N TRP A 649 -6.86 15.45 -3.08
CA TRP A 649 -6.47 16.15 -4.31
C TRP A 649 -5.04 15.77 -4.70
N GLN A 650 -4.78 15.68 -6.00
CA GLN A 650 -3.44 15.56 -6.55
C GLN A 650 -3.28 16.36 -7.84
N ASP A 651 -2.03 16.78 -8.10
CA ASP A 651 -1.60 17.39 -9.34
C ASP A 651 -1.51 16.35 -10.48
N SER A 652 -1.14 16.81 -11.68
CA SER A 652 -0.89 15.95 -12.82
C SER A 652 0.19 14.91 -12.52
N VAL A 653 0.02 13.71 -13.05
CA VAL A 653 0.96 12.60 -12.86
C VAL A 653 1.25 11.88 -14.16
N GLN A 654 2.54 11.64 -14.42
CA GLN A 654 3.02 10.81 -15.52
C GLN A 654 3.13 9.35 -15.06
N TYR A 655 2.69 8.40 -15.88
CA TYR A 655 2.75 6.97 -15.53
C TYR A 655 3.87 6.21 -16.24
N ASP A 656 4.58 6.83 -17.16
CA ASP A 656 5.58 6.19 -18.02
C ASP A 656 6.94 6.88 -17.88
N LEU A 657 8.00 6.08 -17.70
CA LEU A 657 9.38 6.58 -17.63
C LEU A 657 9.81 7.27 -18.92
N SER A 658 9.31 6.80 -20.08
CA SER A 658 9.57 7.41 -21.39
C SER A 658 8.84 8.73 -21.63
N GLN A 659 8.02 9.19 -20.68
CA GLN A 659 7.27 10.45 -20.70
C GLN A 659 6.32 10.57 -21.90
N THR A 660 5.65 9.47 -22.24
CA THR A 660 4.66 9.43 -23.31
C THR A 660 3.51 10.40 -23.00
N PRO A 661 3.17 11.36 -23.85
CA PRO A 661 2.14 12.37 -23.55
C PRO A 661 0.73 11.77 -23.24
N GLN A 662 0.42 10.63 -23.84
CA GLN A 662 -0.85 9.93 -23.66
C GLN A 662 -0.99 9.23 -22.31
N THR A 663 0.10 9.09 -21.54
CA THR A 663 0.10 8.49 -20.20
C THR A 663 0.16 9.53 -19.09
N LEU A 664 -0.14 10.80 -19.40
CA LEU A 664 -0.27 11.88 -18.43
C LEU A 664 -1.73 11.98 -17.94
N GLN A 665 -1.95 11.75 -16.66
CA GLN A 665 -3.22 12.05 -15.98
C GLN A 665 -3.20 13.49 -15.51
N GLY A 666 -4.19 14.28 -15.89
CA GLY A 666 -4.38 15.66 -15.40
C GLY A 666 -4.78 15.70 -13.91
N PRO A 667 -4.73 16.88 -13.28
CA PRO A 667 -5.07 17.03 -11.87
C PRO A 667 -6.54 16.69 -11.59
N TYR A 668 -6.81 16.17 -10.38
CA TYR A 668 -8.17 15.87 -9.95
C TYR A 668 -8.32 15.92 -8.43
N ALA A 669 -9.59 16.06 -8.01
CA ALA A 669 -9.98 15.96 -6.61
C ALA A 669 -11.17 15.00 -6.47
N ILE A 670 -11.19 14.22 -5.39
CA ILE A 670 -12.27 13.32 -5.02
C ILE A 670 -12.88 13.80 -3.71
N TRP A 671 -14.18 13.96 -3.68
CA TRP A 671 -14.95 14.41 -2.54
C TRP A 671 -15.82 13.28 -2.01
N ASN A 672 -15.79 13.07 -0.71
CA ASN A 672 -16.63 12.09 -0.03
C ASN A 672 -17.32 12.76 1.16
N ALA A 673 -18.47 12.22 1.56
CA ALA A 673 -19.15 12.65 2.77
C ALA A 673 -19.93 11.50 3.39
N SER A 674 -20.19 11.57 4.70
CA SER A 674 -21.08 10.66 5.40
C SER A 674 -21.90 11.37 6.46
N ILE A 675 -23.08 10.80 6.70
CA ILE A 675 -23.95 11.16 7.85
C ILE A 675 -24.21 9.88 8.60
N ALA A 676 -24.01 9.90 9.91
CA ALA A 676 -24.26 8.74 10.76
C ALA A 676 -25.08 9.11 12.00
N LEU A 677 -25.94 8.19 12.42
CA LEU A 677 -26.53 8.18 13.74
C LEU A 677 -25.79 7.13 14.58
N ALA A 678 -25.27 7.54 15.73
CA ALA A 678 -24.50 6.70 16.64
C ALA A 678 -25.08 6.72 18.05
N ASP A 679 -24.95 5.61 18.74
CA ASP A 679 -25.29 5.45 20.15
C ASP A 679 -24.11 4.79 20.89
N ASP A 680 -23.29 5.60 21.53
CA ASP A 680 -22.06 5.12 22.19
C ASP A 680 -22.35 4.22 23.39
N ALA A 681 -23.47 4.46 24.11
CA ALA A 681 -23.81 3.62 25.27
C ALA A 681 -24.25 2.21 24.87
N HIS A 682 -24.82 2.06 23.69
CA HIS A 682 -25.27 0.78 23.17
C HIS A 682 -24.36 0.24 22.04
N GLY A 683 -23.28 0.93 21.71
CA GLY A 683 -22.26 0.48 20.76
C GLY A 683 -22.81 0.23 19.34
N TRP A 684 -23.69 1.08 18.79
CA TRP A 684 -24.13 0.94 17.42
C TRP A 684 -24.02 2.25 16.61
N ARG A 685 -23.80 2.10 15.32
CA ARG A 685 -23.70 3.19 14.37
C ARG A 685 -24.33 2.79 13.04
N VAL A 686 -25.17 3.68 12.49
CA VAL A 686 -25.77 3.55 11.16
C VAL A 686 -25.35 4.75 10.34
N ALA A 687 -24.69 4.53 9.23
CA ALA A 687 -24.14 5.59 8.38
C ALA A 687 -24.58 5.46 6.93
N VAL A 688 -24.87 6.60 6.30
CA VAL A 688 -24.98 6.75 4.86
C VAL A 688 -23.70 7.42 4.37
N LEU A 689 -23.01 6.80 3.39
CA LEU A 689 -21.76 7.28 2.84
C LEU A 689 -21.92 7.57 1.35
N GLY A 690 -21.48 8.75 0.91
CA GLY A 690 -21.38 9.12 -0.49
C GLY A 690 -19.90 9.17 -0.91
N ARG A 691 -19.57 8.52 -2.01
CA ARG A 691 -18.24 8.44 -2.57
C ARG A 691 -18.15 9.13 -3.91
N ASN A 692 -17.01 9.75 -4.19
CA ASN A 692 -16.77 10.52 -5.42
C ASN A 692 -17.97 11.42 -5.78
N LEU A 693 -18.39 12.28 -4.84
CA LEU A 693 -19.59 13.11 -4.97
C LEU A 693 -19.55 14.03 -6.19
N GLY A 694 -18.34 14.40 -6.65
CA GLY A 694 -18.09 15.16 -7.86
C GLY A 694 -18.24 14.37 -9.16
N ASP A 695 -18.52 13.06 -9.10
CA ASP A 695 -18.61 12.14 -10.25
C ASP A 695 -17.38 12.23 -11.17
N ARG A 696 -16.19 12.30 -10.57
CA ARG A 696 -14.93 12.52 -11.28
C ARG A 696 -14.36 11.21 -11.82
N THR A 697 -14.28 11.07 -13.13
CA THR A 697 -13.49 10.02 -13.78
C THR A 697 -11.99 10.33 -13.70
N TYR A 698 -11.18 9.38 -13.31
CA TYR A 698 -9.73 9.47 -13.25
C TYR A 698 -9.07 8.11 -13.55
N ALA A 699 -7.78 8.13 -13.81
CA ALA A 699 -7.00 6.92 -14.05
C ALA A 699 -5.99 6.68 -12.93
N PRO A 700 -6.06 5.56 -12.19
CA PRO A 700 -4.97 5.15 -11.29
C PRO A 700 -3.73 4.66 -12.06
N LEU A 701 -3.92 4.29 -13.33
CA LEU A 701 -2.86 3.92 -14.27
C LEU A 701 -3.33 4.18 -15.70
N LEU A 702 -2.47 4.85 -16.49
CA LEU A 702 -2.51 4.88 -17.95
C LEU A 702 -1.29 4.16 -18.51
N ALA A 703 -1.48 3.30 -19.49
CA ALA A 703 -0.41 2.61 -20.18
C ALA A 703 -0.59 2.75 -21.69
N ASN A 704 0.51 3.02 -22.42
CA ASN A 704 0.51 3.07 -23.88
C ASN A 704 1.24 1.83 -24.42
N ALA A 705 0.55 1.05 -25.22
CA ALA A 705 1.13 -0.08 -25.93
C ALA A 705 0.75 -0.01 -27.40
N THR A 706 1.75 0.07 -28.28
CA THR A 706 1.59 0.05 -29.75
C THR A 706 0.55 1.04 -30.31
N GLY A 707 0.48 2.25 -29.69
CA GLY A 707 -0.45 3.32 -30.12
C GLY A 707 -1.84 3.24 -29.51
N ASN A 708 -2.08 2.30 -28.60
CA ASN A 708 -3.32 2.19 -27.83
C ASN A 708 -3.07 2.59 -26.38
N VAL A 709 -3.94 3.42 -25.83
CA VAL A 709 -3.87 3.86 -24.44
C VAL A 709 -4.93 3.12 -23.63
N TYR A 710 -4.48 2.50 -22.56
CA TYR A 710 -5.30 1.71 -21.62
C TYR A 710 -5.39 2.41 -20.29
N ARG A 711 -6.57 2.36 -19.67
CA ARG A 711 -6.83 2.87 -18.33
C ARG A 711 -7.28 1.72 -17.44
N LEU A 712 -6.75 1.60 -16.23
CA LEU A 712 -7.40 0.82 -15.18
C LEU A 712 -8.58 1.61 -14.62
N VAL A 713 -9.71 0.95 -14.39
CA VAL A 713 -10.92 1.57 -13.86
C VAL A 713 -10.97 1.34 -12.36
N PRO A 714 -10.88 2.40 -11.53
CA PRO A 714 -10.97 2.23 -10.09
C PRO A 714 -12.40 1.95 -9.63
N ARG A 715 -12.57 1.46 -8.39
CA ARG A 715 -13.88 1.23 -7.77
C ARG A 715 -14.73 2.51 -7.74
N ASP A 716 -14.11 3.62 -7.41
CA ASP A 716 -14.74 4.93 -7.25
C ASP A 716 -14.66 5.81 -8.52
N ASP A 717 -14.62 5.20 -9.70
CA ASP A 717 -14.61 5.92 -11.00
C ASP A 717 -15.88 6.73 -11.24
N GLN A 718 -16.96 6.43 -10.53
CA GLN A 718 -18.24 7.13 -10.54
C GLN A 718 -18.72 7.41 -9.13
N ARG A 719 -19.64 8.38 -8.99
CA ARG A 719 -20.34 8.59 -7.74
C ARG A 719 -21.18 7.38 -7.35
N TYR A 720 -21.10 6.97 -6.09
CA TYR A 720 -21.96 5.95 -5.51
C TYR A 720 -22.26 6.25 -4.04
N VAL A 721 -23.31 5.62 -3.53
CA VAL A 721 -23.79 5.77 -2.16
C VAL A 721 -23.90 4.39 -1.53
N GLY A 722 -23.66 4.32 -0.23
CA GLY A 722 -23.79 3.10 0.53
C GLY A 722 -24.31 3.33 1.94
N LEU A 723 -24.69 2.22 2.56
CA LEU A 723 -25.12 2.12 3.96
C LEU A 723 -24.09 1.29 4.72
N GLN A 724 -23.73 1.74 5.93
CA GLN A 724 -22.89 0.97 6.86
C GLN A 724 -23.62 0.82 8.19
N LEU A 725 -23.62 -0.39 8.72
CA LEU A 725 -24.15 -0.76 10.01
C LEU A 725 -23.01 -1.32 10.86
N HIS A 726 -22.80 -0.75 12.02
CA HIS A 726 -21.79 -1.21 12.96
C HIS A 726 -22.42 -1.48 14.32
N LYS A 727 -21.99 -2.54 15.01
CA LYS A 727 -22.46 -2.93 16.32
C LYS A 727 -21.33 -3.54 17.14
N ASP A 728 -21.00 -2.91 18.28
CA ASP A 728 -20.18 -3.47 19.35
C ASP A 728 -21.03 -4.26 20.34
N PHE A 729 -20.48 -5.30 20.98
CA PHE A 729 -21.14 -6.12 21.99
C PHE A 729 -20.16 -6.64 23.06
#